data_d9759cfd01531a73897954fb5039bc66
#
_entry.id   d9759cfd01531a73897954fb5039bc66
#
_cell.length_a   1.000
_cell.length_b   1.000
_cell.length_c   1.000
_cell.angle_alpha   90.00
_cell.angle_beta   90.00
_cell.angle_gamma   90.00
#
_symmetry.space_group_name_H-M   'P 1'
#
loop_
_entity.id
_entity.type
_entity.pdbx_description
1 polymer ?
#
loop_
_entity_poly.entity_id
_entity_poly.type
_entity_poly.pdbx_seq_one_letter_code
_entity_poly.pdbx_strand_id
1 'polypeptide(L)'
;MTAGNDGKYFQNTTKKGEIKDLADELNSLDRNVVKEAVKKVIAAMTVGKDVSALFTHVIKSMQTDNIELKKLVYLYIISYARSHPDKAILVVNTFQKDAGASTPNPLVRALAIRTMGCIRVDRITEYLCEPLQHALSDSDPYVRKTAAVCTAKLYDINAQLVEERGFIDKLREMISDNNPTVVANAVAALSEISSTAKSDVFKITSSTLHKLLTALNECTEWGQVFILDSLSKYIPTPNEAEDIIERVSPRLQHANSAVVMSAIKLVINYLPLVQNEETRANLQRKLAPPLVTLLSAEPEIQYVSLRNINLIVQKYPEILSKEVRVFFCKYNDPVYVKMEKLEVMMKLVNDSNVDQVLLEFKEYAQEVDVEFVRRAVRAIGRAAIKLEPSAERCIRVLLDLISTKVNYVVQEAVVVIKDIFRRYPNRYEGVIVNLCENLDSLDEPEAKSAMIWIIGEYAERIEDAAERLESWIDTFEDETAQVQLSLLTATVKLFLKRPDSAQELVRRVLDLSTERSDNPDLRDRGYVYWRLLSTDPAAAKKIVIAQKPVISDDTDKIPEDQLDVLLKHVATLSSIYHKPPETFIKGGGDVVYRLAEEAAAESSDEEEDDDEEDDDDESEEDDEEESEESDDESPPSKAKSAVDLLDLGGLSMASPSPEIPQVSAMSQTAFPKTKQYHVLTPDKGNLQIWTAFGRRGGVAFMELTVENRGQVPIQQCALQFNENFIGIMPAGAVQLRGPIAPGASGPAILPLQDEAPCVLKGRPGLVQMAIKTDLGIAYFVSPFPPHVLFAESGHISKQNFPPTWQGIDTSHEMKCPVSPSSPEVFCAKLAPLNVVEVATVQVPNKGACVYLALRLKRTDILIEAAFSQTQTSLTFKSSDDTLSTYAMKAIQAYFSE
;
A
#
# COMPACT_ATOMS: atom_id res chain seq x y z
N MET A 1 -6.88 -3.08 32.76
CA MET A 1 -7.07 -1.62 32.66
C MET A 1 -8.42 -1.38 32.03
N THR A 2 -9.29 -0.65 32.69
CA THR A 2 -10.65 -0.37 32.24
C THR A 2 -10.64 0.26 30.88
N ALA A 3 -11.25 -0.41 29.90
CA ALA A 3 -11.60 0.19 28.62
C ALA A 3 -12.42 1.46 28.94
N GLY A 4 -11.80 2.59 28.70
CA GLY A 4 -12.40 3.89 28.97
C GLY A 4 -13.64 4.06 28.12
N ASN A 5 -14.63 4.60 28.69
CA ASN A 5 -15.93 4.97 28.16
C ASN A 5 -15.77 6.12 27.13
N ASP A 6 -14.93 5.90 26.10
CA ASP A 6 -14.52 6.93 25.12
C ASP A 6 -15.68 7.32 24.20
N GLY A 7 -16.62 6.42 23.94
CA GLY A 7 -17.84 6.72 23.18
C GLY A 7 -18.75 7.77 23.82
N LYS A 8 -18.56 8.06 25.12
CA LYS A 8 -19.33 9.07 25.84
C LYS A 8 -19.07 10.50 25.34
N TYR A 9 -17.89 10.78 24.81
CA TYR A 9 -17.47 12.10 24.36
C TYR A 9 -17.87 12.41 22.93
N PHE A 10 -18.16 11.41 22.11
CA PHE A 10 -18.43 11.53 20.67
C PHE A 10 -19.92 11.46 20.31
N GLN A 11 -20.83 11.60 21.27
CA GLN A 11 -22.27 11.60 20.98
C GLN A 11 -22.68 12.87 20.24
N ASN A 12 -23.27 12.70 19.07
CA ASN A 12 -23.77 13.75 18.16
C ASN A 12 -25.07 14.40 18.68
N THR A 13 -25.06 14.98 19.86
CA THR A 13 -26.19 15.77 20.35
C THR A 13 -25.91 17.26 20.14
N THR A 14 -26.42 17.81 19.06
CA THR A 14 -26.50 19.28 18.84
C THR A 14 -27.56 19.88 19.78
N LYS A 15 -27.24 20.02 21.06
CA LYS A 15 -28.08 20.78 21.98
C LYS A 15 -27.77 22.28 21.84
N LYS A 16 -28.78 23.10 21.58
CA LYS A 16 -28.68 24.57 21.73
C LYS A 16 -28.25 24.87 23.18
N GLY A 17 -27.05 25.44 23.37
CA GLY A 17 -26.49 25.74 24.68
C GLY A 17 -25.23 24.95 25.06
N GLU A 18 -24.85 23.94 24.36
CA GLU A 18 -23.68 23.06 24.60
C GLU A 18 -22.40 23.85 24.90
N ILE A 19 -22.10 24.91 24.11
CA ILE A 19 -20.93 25.76 24.32
C ILE A 19 -20.98 26.51 25.64
N LYS A 20 -22.16 26.95 26.05
CA LYS A 20 -22.33 27.65 27.32
C LYS A 20 -22.17 26.70 28.51
N ASP A 21 -22.76 25.50 28.40
CA ASP A 21 -22.64 24.48 29.43
C ASP A 21 -21.18 24.05 29.63
N LEU A 22 -20.43 23.89 28.51
CA LEU A 22 -19.00 23.62 28.53
C LEU A 22 -18.19 24.78 29.15
N ALA A 23 -18.59 26.04 28.90
CA ALA A 23 -17.92 27.19 29.48
C ALA A 23 -18.13 27.22 31.00
N ASP A 24 -19.33 26.87 31.48
CA ASP A 24 -19.66 26.81 32.91
C ASP A 24 -18.93 25.64 33.61
N GLU A 25 -18.86 24.45 32.95
CA GLU A 25 -18.04 23.31 33.43
C GLU A 25 -16.56 23.66 33.51
N LEU A 26 -15.99 24.37 32.54
CA LEU A 26 -14.58 24.81 32.50
C LEU A 26 -14.24 25.83 33.60
N ASN A 27 -15.22 26.60 34.07
CA ASN A 27 -15.04 27.55 35.17
C ASN A 27 -15.31 26.93 36.55
N SER A 28 -15.62 25.62 36.62
CA SER A 28 -15.86 24.92 37.90
C SER A 28 -14.61 24.90 38.79
N LEU A 29 -14.80 24.89 40.11
CA LEU A 29 -13.71 24.73 41.06
C LEU A 29 -13.23 23.26 41.21
N ASP A 30 -14.05 22.32 40.77
CA ASP A 30 -13.70 20.89 40.81
C ASP A 30 -12.79 20.52 39.63
N ARG A 31 -11.55 20.11 39.92
CA ARG A 31 -10.54 19.70 38.97
C ARG A 31 -10.99 18.52 38.07
N ASN A 32 -11.83 17.62 38.57
CA ASN A 32 -12.33 16.50 37.80
C ASN A 32 -13.36 16.94 36.75
N VAL A 33 -14.25 17.86 37.13
CA VAL A 33 -15.22 18.46 36.21
C VAL A 33 -14.50 19.21 35.07
N VAL A 34 -13.49 20.02 35.42
CA VAL A 34 -12.68 20.74 34.43
C VAL A 34 -11.94 19.76 33.49
N LYS A 35 -11.37 18.66 34.01
CA LYS A 35 -10.71 17.65 33.21
C LYS A 35 -11.68 17.00 32.20
N GLU A 36 -12.88 16.64 32.65
CA GLU A 36 -13.90 16.06 31.79
C GLU A 36 -14.43 17.08 30.76
N ALA A 37 -14.58 18.34 31.16
CA ALA A 37 -14.97 19.43 30.26
C ALA A 37 -13.93 19.65 29.13
N VAL A 38 -12.63 19.67 29.48
CA VAL A 38 -11.58 19.80 28.48
C VAL A 38 -11.58 18.61 27.50
N LYS A 39 -11.79 17.38 27.97
CA LYS A 39 -11.93 16.20 27.10
C LYS A 39 -13.11 16.33 26.13
N LYS A 40 -14.26 16.83 26.62
CA LYS A 40 -15.44 17.10 25.76
C LYS A 40 -15.14 18.18 24.72
N VAL A 41 -14.43 19.25 25.09
CA VAL A 41 -14.01 20.31 24.16
C VAL A 41 -13.11 19.76 23.07
N ILE A 42 -12.12 18.95 23.43
CA ILE A 42 -11.23 18.32 22.46
C ILE A 42 -12.01 17.36 21.55
N ALA A 43 -12.91 16.54 22.08
CA ALA A 43 -13.76 15.67 21.29
C ALA A 43 -14.64 16.47 20.30
N ALA A 44 -15.24 17.59 20.74
CA ALA A 44 -15.99 18.48 19.86
C ALA A 44 -15.12 19.08 18.75
N MET A 45 -13.89 19.49 19.07
CA MET A 45 -12.91 19.98 18.11
C MET A 45 -12.53 18.91 17.07
N THR A 46 -12.28 17.66 17.51
CA THR A 46 -11.89 16.56 16.60
C THR A 46 -13.03 16.15 15.66
N VAL A 47 -14.28 16.33 16.05
CA VAL A 47 -15.46 16.11 15.19
C VAL A 47 -15.70 17.30 14.23
N GLY A 48 -14.91 18.37 14.30
CA GLY A 48 -15.01 19.53 13.42
C GLY A 48 -15.97 20.61 13.90
N LYS A 49 -16.44 20.57 15.14
CA LYS A 49 -17.23 21.67 15.72
C LYS A 49 -16.31 22.85 16.08
N ASP A 50 -16.74 24.07 15.73
CA ASP A 50 -16.01 25.25 16.16
C ASP A 50 -16.26 25.52 17.66
N VAL A 51 -15.21 25.39 18.45
CA VAL A 51 -15.19 25.69 19.87
C VAL A 51 -14.24 26.83 20.23
N SER A 52 -13.91 27.68 19.26
CA SER A 52 -13.01 28.84 19.41
C SER A 52 -13.51 29.85 20.45
N ALA A 53 -14.82 29.94 20.65
CA ALA A 53 -15.44 30.78 21.71
C ALA A 53 -14.99 30.39 23.12
N LEU A 54 -14.58 29.13 23.35
CA LEU A 54 -14.12 28.63 24.65
C LEU A 54 -12.65 28.94 24.92
N PHE A 55 -11.92 29.60 24.03
CA PHE A 55 -10.47 29.82 24.10
C PHE A 55 -10.01 30.41 25.46
N THR A 56 -10.68 31.47 25.92
CA THR A 56 -10.37 32.12 27.20
C THR A 56 -10.65 31.24 28.44
N HIS A 57 -11.62 30.33 28.34
CA HIS A 57 -11.98 29.43 29.43
C HIS A 57 -10.99 28.24 29.49
N VAL A 58 -10.57 27.71 28.32
CA VAL A 58 -9.61 26.62 28.24
C VAL A 58 -8.21 27.06 28.72
N ILE A 59 -7.79 28.29 28.41
CA ILE A 59 -6.49 28.84 28.88
C ILE A 59 -6.38 28.87 30.41
N LYS A 60 -7.45 29.12 31.11
CA LYS A 60 -7.44 29.11 32.59
C LYS A 60 -7.02 27.73 33.15
N SER A 61 -7.38 26.66 32.44
CA SER A 61 -7.01 25.28 32.80
C SER A 61 -5.54 24.92 32.53
N MET A 62 -4.77 25.81 31.92
CA MET A 62 -3.36 25.62 31.62
C MET A 62 -2.46 25.56 32.85
N GLN A 63 -2.88 26.24 33.96
CA GLN A 63 -2.14 26.25 35.22
C GLN A 63 -2.47 25.00 36.05
N THR A 64 -2.08 23.83 35.51
CA THR A 64 -2.30 22.52 36.17
C THR A 64 -1.01 21.74 36.25
N ASP A 65 -0.85 20.91 37.28
CA ASP A 65 0.26 19.96 37.41
C ASP A 65 0.00 18.63 36.66
N ASN A 66 -1.24 18.43 36.20
CA ASN A 66 -1.61 17.22 35.49
C ASN A 66 -1.16 17.29 34.02
N ILE A 67 -0.17 16.46 33.67
CA ILE A 67 0.43 16.42 32.35
C ILE A 67 -0.60 16.06 31.27
N GLU A 68 -1.53 15.13 31.54
CA GLU A 68 -2.58 14.71 30.59
C GLU A 68 -3.47 15.90 30.23
N LEU A 69 -3.94 16.63 31.23
CA LEU A 69 -4.75 17.81 31.02
C LEU A 69 -3.97 18.91 30.28
N LYS A 70 -2.70 19.10 30.65
CA LYS A 70 -1.81 20.06 29.98
C LYS A 70 -1.62 19.75 28.51
N LYS A 71 -1.44 18.47 28.14
CA LYS A 71 -1.35 18.04 26.74
C LYS A 71 -2.61 18.40 25.95
N LEU A 72 -3.79 18.16 26.51
CA LEU A 72 -5.07 18.46 25.85
C LEU A 72 -5.28 19.98 25.65
N VAL A 73 -4.96 20.77 26.68
CA VAL A 73 -5.05 22.23 26.59
C VAL A 73 -4.08 22.77 25.56
N TYR A 74 -2.86 22.25 25.52
CA TYR A 74 -1.82 22.67 24.54
C TYR A 74 -2.23 22.30 23.12
N LEU A 75 -2.81 21.12 22.91
CA LEU A 75 -3.36 20.70 21.61
C LEU A 75 -4.45 21.67 21.12
N TYR A 76 -5.37 22.07 22.02
CA TYR A 76 -6.40 23.04 21.73
C TYR A 76 -5.79 24.38 21.29
N ILE A 77 -4.76 24.87 22.01
CA ILE A 77 -4.08 26.13 21.71
C ILE A 77 -3.42 26.09 20.34
N ILE A 78 -2.71 24.99 20.01
CA ILE A 78 -2.08 24.82 18.68
C ILE A 78 -3.13 24.95 17.56
N SER A 79 -4.31 24.33 17.75
CA SER A 79 -5.35 24.28 16.73
C SER A 79 -5.98 25.65 16.46
N TYR A 80 -6.11 26.48 17.51
CA TYR A 80 -6.80 27.77 17.41
C TYR A 80 -5.89 29.02 17.47
N ALA A 81 -4.59 28.87 17.72
CA ALA A 81 -3.67 29.99 17.84
C ALA A 81 -3.57 30.79 16.54
N ARG A 82 -3.60 30.12 15.39
CA ARG A 82 -3.49 30.77 14.08
C ARG A 82 -4.71 31.63 13.75
N SER A 83 -5.92 31.16 14.11
CA SER A 83 -7.17 31.92 13.89
C SER A 83 -7.40 33.03 14.91
N HIS A 84 -6.76 32.96 16.10
CA HIS A 84 -6.89 33.94 17.19
C HIS A 84 -5.54 34.39 17.75
N PRO A 85 -4.67 35.03 16.96
CA PRO A 85 -3.31 35.43 17.38
C PRO A 85 -3.29 36.35 18.60
N ASP A 86 -4.24 37.27 18.69
CA ASP A 86 -4.32 38.22 19.85
C ASP A 86 -4.63 37.52 21.19
N LYS A 87 -5.41 36.42 21.12
CA LYS A 87 -5.66 35.62 22.33
C LYS A 87 -4.50 34.66 22.65
N ALA A 88 -3.79 34.22 21.61
CA ALA A 88 -2.65 33.31 21.75
C ALA A 88 -1.47 33.95 22.48
N ILE A 89 -1.30 35.27 22.40
CA ILE A 89 -0.29 36.02 23.17
C ILE A 89 -0.47 35.84 24.71
N LEU A 90 -1.72 35.68 25.19
CA LEU A 90 -1.99 35.52 26.63
C LEU A 90 -1.37 34.25 27.23
N VAL A 91 -1.05 33.24 26.42
CA VAL A 91 -0.47 31.96 26.91
C VAL A 91 1.05 31.96 26.94
N VAL A 92 1.71 32.93 26.29
CA VAL A 92 3.17 32.97 26.15
C VAL A 92 3.88 32.93 27.50
N ASN A 93 3.45 33.72 28.46
CA ASN A 93 4.06 33.75 29.80
C ASN A 93 3.98 32.38 30.51
N THR A 94 2.90 31.64 30.30
CA THR A 94 2.75 30.30 30.91
C THR A 94 3.69 29.31 30.20
N PHE A 95 3.82 29.40 28.88
CA PHE A 95 4.77 28.57 28.15
C PHE A 95 6.22 28.85 28.58
N GLN A 96 6.61 30.12 28.70
CA GLN A 96 7.95 30.50 29.17
C GLN A 96 8.23 29.95 30.56
N LYS A 97 7.25 30.04 31.48
CA LYS A 97 7.36 29.47 32.83
C LYS A 97 7.49 27.93 32.77
N ASP A 98 6.65 27.25 31.97
CA ASP A 98 6.68 25.81 31.85
C ASP A 98 7.92 25.28 31.14
N ALA A 99 8.50 26.03 30.18
CA ALA A 99 9.76 25.71 29.50
C ALA A 99 11.00 26.03 30.34
N GLY A 100 10.88 26.88 31.36
CA GLY A 100 11.99 27.35 32.19
C GLY A 100 12.59 26.25 33.06
N ALA A 101 13.86 26.43 33.45
CA ALA A 101 14.58 25.51 34.33
C ALA A 101 13.96 25.35 35.73
N SER A 102 13.13 26.30 36.15
CA SER A 102 12.36 26.21 37.41
C SER A 102 11.30 25.10 37.44
N THR A 103 10.89 24.57 36.25
CA THR A 103 9.95 23.48 36.14
C THR A 103 10.68 22.15 36.31
N PRO A 104 10.41 21.37 37.37
CA PRO A 104 11.21 20.18 37.68
C PRO A 104 10.98 19.03 36.70
N ASN A 105 9.85 18.96 36.04
CA ASN A 105 9.49 17.87 35.15
C ASN A 105 9.95 18.13 33.71
N PRO A 106 10.92 17.35 33.17
CA PRO A 106 11.44 17.53 31.80
C PRO A 106 10.37 17.33 30.72
N LEU A 107 9.35 16.48 30.98
CA LEU A 107 8.25 16.27 30.04
C LEU A 107 7.40 17.53 29.86
N VAL A 108 7.23 18.32 30.90
CA VAL A 108 6.50 19.60 30.81
C VAL A 108 7.34 20.64 30.07
N ARG A 109 8.66 20.73 30.36
CA ARG A 109 9.56 21.63 29.65
C ARG A 109 9.57 21.32 28.14
N ALA A 110 9.75 20.06 27.77
CA ALA A 110 9.75 19.64 26.38
C ALA A 110 8.39 19.87 25.69
N LEU A 111 7.28 19.62 26.41
CA LEU A 111 5.93 19.85 25.88
C LEU A 111 5.69 21.33 25.58
N ALA A 112 6.14 22.22 26.44
CA ALA A 112 6.02 23.67 26.26
C ALA A 112 6.81 24.14 25.01
N ILE A 113 8.08 23.72 24.88
CA ILE A 113 8.92 24.02 23.72
C ILE A 113 8.31 23.50 22.41
N ARG A 114 7.84 22.23 22.41
CA ARG A 114 7.18 21.64 21.24
C ARG A 114 5.96 22.42 20.83
N THR A 115 5.14 22.84 21.80
CA THR A 115 3.91 23.56 21.54
C THR A 115 4.17 24.94 20.96
N MET A 116 5.11 25.69 21.56
CA MET A 116 5.51 27.01 21.06
C MET A 116 6.03 26.93 19.62
N GLY A 117 6.86 25.91 19.29
CA GLY A 117 7.36 25.70 17.94
C GLY A 117 6.31 25.25 16.91
N CYS A 118 5.14 24.81 17.37
CA CYS A 118 4.00 24.48 16.47
C CYS A 118 3.06 25.67 16.25
N ILE A 119 3.18 26.72 17.06
CA ILE A 119 2.36 27.93 16.91
C ILE A 119 2.97 28.82 15.82
N ARG A 120 2.39 28.82 14.62
CA ARG A 120 2.85 29.63 13.49
C ARG A 120 2.24 31.03 13.55
N VAL A 121 2.69 31.83 14.51
CA VAL A 121 2.29 33.23 14.72
C VAL A 121 3.54 34.07 14.95
N ASP A 122 3.88 34.96 14.04
CA ASP A 122 5.13 35.73 14.02
C ASP A 122 5.39 36.48 15.32
N ARG A 123 4.36 37.08 15.90
CA ARG A 123 4.45 37.79 17.18
C ARG A 123 4.85 36.92 18.37
N ILE A 124 4.62 35.61 18.30
CA ILE A 124 4.96 34.66 19.36
C ILE A 124 6.36 34.07 19.15
N THR A 125 6.83 34.07 17.92
CA THR A 125 8.08 33.44 17.50
C THR A 125 9.29 34.04 18.22
N GLU A 126 9.32 35.35 18.39
CA GLU A 126 10.38 36.03 19.13
C GLU A 126 10.50 35.57 20.60
N TYR A 127 9.34 35.33 21.25
CA TYR A 127 9.29 34.86 22.64
C TYR A 127 9.72 33.42 22.82
N LEU A 128 9.80 32.65 21.74
CA LEU A 128 10.29 31.27 21.74
C LEU A 128 11.82 31.20 21.82
N CYS A 129 12.53 32.21 21.32
CA CYS A 129 14.00 32.18 21.17
C CYS A 129 14.75 31.94 22.48
N GLU A 130 14.40 32.65 23.56
CA GLU A 130 15.06 32.49 24.84
C GLU A 130 14.80 31.11 25.50
N PRO A 131 13.53 30.63 25.60
CA PRO A 131 13.27 29.29 26.08
C PRO A 131 13.95 28.19 25.22
N LEU A 132 13.99 28.36 23.90
CA LEU A 132 14.60 27.42 22.98
C LEU A 132 16.14 27.36 23.20
N GLN A 133 16.81 28.51 23.37
CA GLN A 133 18.23 28.55 23.64
C GLN A 133 18.59 27.81 24.93
N HIS A 134 17.81 27.97 25.98
CA HIS A 134 17.98 27.24 27.23
C HIS A 134 17.71 25.75 27.05
N ALA A 135 16.65 25.38 26.31
CA ALA A 135 16.29 24.00 26.09
C ALA A 135 17.30 23.20 25.24
N LEU A 136 18.00 23.86 24.31
CA LEU A 136 19.10 23.23 23.54
C LEU A 136 20.28 22.84 24.42
N SER A 137 20.44 23.46 25.62
CA SER A 137 21.48 23.18 26.57
C SER A 137 20.95 22.54 27.88
N ASP A 138 19.71 22.07 27.89
CA ASP A 138 19.08 21.45 29.06
C ASP A 138 19.82 20.20 29.52
N SER A 139 19.80 19.93 30.83
CA SER A 139 20.42 18.75 31.44
C SER A 139 19.79 17.44 30.93
N ASP A 140 18.47 17.46 30.61
CA ASP A 140 17.74 16.29 30.17
C ASP A 140 17.78 16.10 28.64
N PRO A 141 18.20 14.94 28.14
CA PRO A 141 18.30 14.68 26.70
C PRO A 141 16.95 14.72 25.98
N TYR A 142 15.83 14.44 26.68
CA TYR A 142 14.50 14.52 26.08
C TYR A 142 14.13 15.96 25.71
N VAL A 143 14.52 16.93 26.56
CA VAL A 143 14.33 18.36 26.28
C VAL A 143 15.21 18.80 25.14
N ARG A 144 16.51 18.43 25.16
CA ARG A 144 17.47 18.77 24.09
C ARG A 144 17.01 18.26 22.71
N LYS A 145 16.61 16.97 22.61
CA LYS A 145 16.13 16.42 21.33
C LYS A 145 14.89 17.15 20.81
N THR A 146 13.96 17.51 21.72
CA THR A 146 12.75 18.24 21.34
C THR A 146 13.07 19.66 20.87
N ALA A 147 14.05 20.32 21.52
CA ALA A 147 14.53 21.63 21.14
C ALA A 147 15.19 21.62 19.75
N ALA A 148 15.97 20.58 19.42
CA ALA A 148 16.57 20.43 18.10
C ALA A 148 15.51 20.41 16.98
N VAL A 149 14.47 19.59 17.12
CA VAL A 149 13.36 19.55 16.16
C VAL A 149 12.58 20.87 16.12
N CYS A 150 12.44 21.54 17.28
CA CYS A 150 11.76 22.83 17.35
C CYS A 150 12.54 23.92 16.60
N THR A 151 13.87 23.85 16.57
CA THR A 151 14.72 24.78 15.81
C THR A 151 14.45 24.69 14.30
N ALA A 152 14.30 23.48 13.74
CA ALA A 152 13.94 23.32 12.33
C ALA A 152 12.55 23.91 12.03
N LYS A 153 11.56 23.69 12.90
CA LYS A 153 10.25 24.32 12.75
C LYS A 153 10.28 25.84 12.85
N LEU A 154 11.15 26.38 13.69
CA LEU A 154 11.34 27.82 13.81
C LEU A 154 11.98 28.40 12.54
N TYR A 155 12.89 27.65 11.93
CA TYR A 155 13.52 28.02 10.65
C TYR A 155 12.48 28.14 9.52
N ASP A 156 11.52 27.22 9.43
CA ASP A 156 10.41 27.28 8.47
C ASP A 156 9.52 28.54 8.64
N ILE A 157 9.43 29.06 9.87
CA ILE A 157 8.62 30.25 10.18
C ILE A 157 9.43 31.51 9.92
N ASN A 158 10.65 31.57 10.43
CA ASN A 158 11.54 32.74 10.32
C ASN A 158 13.01 32.29 10.28
N ALA A 159 13.54 32.08 9.08
CA ALA A 159 14.93 31.64 8.86
C ALA A 159 15.94 32.66 9.38
N GLN A 160 15.70 33.95 9.11
CA GLN A 160 16.64 35.03 9.51
C GLN A 160 16.85 35.07 11.03
N LEU A 161 15.76 34.90 11.81
CA LEU A 161 15.83 34.88 13.27
C LEU A 161 16.69 33.73 13.82
N VAL A 162 16.60 32.56 13.19
CA VAL A 162 17.40 31.37 13.56
C VAL A 162 18.88 31.57 13.27
N GLU A 163 19.20 32.18 12.13
CA GLU A 163 20.59 32.50 11.72
C GLU A 163 21.19 33.56 12.63
N GLU A 164 20.49 34.68 12.86
CA GLU A 164 20.94 35.77 13.72
C GLU A 164 21.20 35.33 15.17
N ARG A 165 20.41 34.39 15.69
CA ARG A 165 20.54 33.85 17.05
C ARG A 165 21.58 32.73 17.19
N GLY A 166 22.21 32.29 16.10
CA GLY A 166 23.22 31.24 16.11
C GLY A 166 22.72 29.85 16.50
N PHE A 167 21.42 29.53 16.26
CA PHE A 167 20.85 28.23 16.60
C PHE A 167 21.43 27.13 15.73
N ILE A 168 21.82 27.42 14.50
CA ILE A 168 22.45 26.47 13.58
C ILE A 168 23.76 25.95 14.15
N ASP A 169 24.60 26.84 14.66
CA ASP A 169 25.89 26.45 15.27
C ASP A 169 25.66 25.60 16.52
N LYS A 170 24.61 25.90 17.28
CA LYS A 170 24.25 25.09 18.44
C LYS A 170 23.79 23.68 18.04
N LEU A 171 23.05 23.56 16.96
CA LEU A 171 22.68 22.24 16.40
C LEU A 171 23.91 21.45 15.93
N ARG A 172 24.90 22.12 15.32
CA ARG A 172 26.17 21.50 14.94
C ARG A 172 26.93 20.97 16.16
N GLU A 173 26.97 21.73 17.27
CA GLU A 173 27.56 21.27 18.54
C GLU A 173 26.84 20.00 19.07
N MET A 174 25.50 19.93 18.94
CA MET A 174 24.69 18.80 19.41
C MET A 174 24.95 17.48 18.67
N ILE A 175 25.60 17.49 17.51
CA ILE A 175 26.09 16.26 16.84
C ILE A 175 27.12 15.54 17.71
N SER A 176 27.73 16.24 18.67
CA SER A 176 28.72 15.71 19.62
C SER A 176 28.11 15.37 20.99
N ASP A 177 26.78 15.35 21.10
CA ASP A 177 26.10 14.99 22.36
C ASP A 177 26.36 13.53 22.73
N ASN A 178 26.39 13.25 24.03
CA ASN A 178 26.57 11.88 24.54
C ASN A 178 25.35 10.97 24.31
N ASN A 179 24.19 11.57 24.08
CA ASN A 179 22.97 10.81 23.87
C ASN A 179 22.67 10.64 22.36
N PRO A 180 22.65 9.41 21.84
CA PRO A 180 22.45 9.15 20.41
C PRO A 180 21.13 9.67 19.87
N THR A 181 20.07 9.74 20.70
CA THR A 181 18.78 10.28 20.25
C THR A 181 18.83 11.79 20.03
N VAL A 182 19.65 12.51 20.80
CA VAL A 182 19.88 13.95 20.59
C VAL A 182 20.65 14.17 19.29
N VAL A 183 21.70 13.39 19.07
CA VAL A 183 22.50 13.41 17.82
C VAL A 183 21.60 13.20 16.61
N ALA A 184 20.77 12.15 16.62
CA ALA A 184 19.88 11.84 15.51
C ALA A 184 18.87 12.95 15.19
N ASN A 185 18.30 13.59 16.24
CA ASN A 185 17.35 14.68 16.04
C ASN A 185 18.05 15.99 15.62
N ALA A 186 19.28 16.22 16.06
CA ALA A 186 20.09 17.35 15.59
C ALA A 186 20.43 17.19 14.09
N VAL A 187 20.81 15.99 13.66
CA VAL A 187 21.05 15.66 12.24
C VAL A 187 19.79 15.84 11.42
N ALA A 188 18.64 15.33 11.91
CA ALA A 188 17.36 15.50 11.23
C ALA A 188 17.01 16.99 11.06
N ALA A 189 17.17 17.80 12.12
CA ALA A 189 16.92 19.23 12.08
C ALA A 189 17.84 19.96 11.10
N LEU A 190 19.15 19.66 11.12
CA LEU A 190 20.11 20.24 10.19
C LEU A 190 19.84 19.83 8.74
N SER A 191 19.48 18.57 8.50
CA SER A 191 19.12 18.09 7.16
C SER A 191 17.87 18.78 6.61
N GLU A 192 16.87 19.02 7.46
CA GLU A 192 15.65 19.76 7.10
C GLU A 192 15.96 21.22 6.79
N ILE A 193 16.71 21.90 7.65
CA ILE A 193 17.15 23.27 7.43
C ILE A 193 17.96 23.37 6.13
N SER A 194 18.90 22.46 5.90
CA SER A 194 19.73 22.44 4.69
C SER A 194 18.91 22.23 3.40
N SER A 195 17.79 21.55 3.47
CA SER A 195 16.90 21.36 2.30
C SER A 195 16.13 22.62 1.92
N THR A 196 15.92 23.55 2.87
CA THR A 196 15.19 24.81 2.67
C THR A 196 16.11 26.03 2.58
N ALA A 197 17.34 25.93 3.11
CA ALA A 197 18.32 27.00 3.08
C ALA A 197 18.94 27.19 1.69
N LYS A 198 19.30 28.42 1.38
CA LYS A 198 20.04 28.76 0.15
C LYS A 198 21.55 28.47 0.27
N SER A 199 22.05 28.18 1.46
CA SER A 199 23.45 27.86 1.76
C SER A 199 23.59 26.46 2.31
N ASP A 200 24.75 25.84 2.11
CA ASP A 200 25.06 24.53 2.68
C ASP A 200 25.27 24.64 4.19
N VAL A 201 24.21 24.39 4.92
CA VAL A 201 24.16 24.52 6.38
C VAL A 201 24.78 23.31 7.09
N PHE A 202 24.72 22.13 6.45
CA PHE A 202 25.14 20.86 7.05
C PHE A 202 26.21 20.14 6.22
N LYS A 203 27.47 20.47 6.44
CA LYS A 203 28.63 19.73 5.88
C LYS A 203 29.06 18.60 6.82
N ILE A 204 29.09 17.38 6.29
CA ILE A 204 29.63 16.22 7.01
C ILE A 204 31.15 16.23 6.81
N THR A 205 31.90 16.33 7.90
CA THR A 205 33.37 16.22 7.92
C THR A 205 33.79 14.83 8.41
N SER A 206 35.02 14.39 8.16
CA SER A 206 35.51 13.06 8.62
C SER A 206 35.34 12.85 10.13
N SER A 207 35.46 13.93 10.95
CA SER A 207 35.23 13.85 12.40
C SER A 207 33.75 13.67 12.74
N THR A 208 32.82 14.35 12.04
CA THR A 208 31.38 14.19 12.20
C THR A 208 30.91 12.84 11.65
N LEU A 209 31.46 12.39 10.54
CA LEU A 209 31.20 11.06 9.96
C LEU A 209 31.42 9.94 11.00
N HIS A 210 32.57 9.94 11.68
CA HIS A 210 32.86 8.92 12.69
C HIS A 210 31.84 8.95 13.84
N LYS A 211 31.40 10.12 14.29
CA LYS A 211 30.39 10.27 15.34
C LYS A 211 29.03 9.75 14.89
N LEU A 212 28.60 10.07 13.65
CA LEU A 212 27.35 9.59 13.06
C LEU A 212 27.33 8.06 12.94
N LEU A 213 28.42 7.46 12.47
CA LEU A 213 28.56 6.01 12.37
C LEU A 213 28.57 5.30 13.73
N THR A 214 29.07 5.98 14.78
CA THR A 214 29.00 5.48 16.16
C THR A 214 27.56 5.58 16.68
N ALA A 215 26.92 6.75 16.53
CA ALA A 215 25.55 6.98 16.94
C ALA A 215 24.55 6.06 16.22
N LEU A 216 24.81 5.70 14.95
CA LEU A 216 24.00 4.77 14.17
C LEU A 216 23.79 3.42 14.87
N ASN A 217 24.78 2.93 15.64
CA ASN A 217 24.69 1.65 16.34
C ASN A 217 23.79 1.72 17.60
N GLU A 218 23.64 2.89 18.19
CA GLU A 218 22.96 3.09 19.49
C GLU A 218 21.60 3.77 19.34
N CYS A 219 21.32 4.33 18.16
CA CYS A 219 20.07 5.02 17.87
C CYS A 219 18.89 4.06 17.75
N THR A 220 17.69 4.60 18.06
CA THR A 220 16.41 3.99 17.69
C THR A 220 16.27 3.93 16.17
N GLU A 221 15.34 3.10 15.67
CA GLU A 221 15.07 2.95 14.23
C GLU A 221 14.89 4.26 13.49
N TRP A 222 14.12 5.17 14.05
CA TRP A 222 13.90 6.52 13.49
C TRP A 222 15.19 7.34 13.38
N GLY A 223 16.02 7.28 14.41
CA GLY A 223 17.33 7.94 14.38
C GLY A 223 18.25 7.34 13.32
N GLN A 224 18.20 6.02 13.14
CA GLN A 224 18.98 5.34 12.10
C GLN A 224 18.58 5.81 10.71
N VAL A 225 17.27 5.96 10.42
CA VAL A 225 16.78 6.47 9.14
C VAL A 225 17.33 7.89 8.85
N PHE A 226 17.25 8.80 9.82
CA PHE A 226 17.76 10.18 9.63
C PHE A 226 19.26 10.21 9.39
N ILE A 227 20.03 9.42 10.14
CA ILE A 227 21.48 9.35 9.96
C ILE A 227 21.84 8.75 8.59
N LEU A 228 21.18 7.65 8.18
CA LEU A 228 21.42 7.01 6.89
C LEU A 228 21.03 7.91 5.71
N ASP A 229 19.93 8.67 5.82
CA ASP A 229 19.55 9.63 4.79
C ASP A 229 20.55 10.77 4.67
N SER A 230 21.04 11.28 5.79
CA SER A 230 22.08 12.32 5.78
C SER A 230 23.40 11.81 5.21
N LEU A 231 23.80 10.58 5.56
CA LEU A 231 24.99 9.94 4.99
C LEU A 231 24.84 9.70 3.47
N SER A 232 23.64 9.44 2.97
CA SER A 232 23.41 9.21 1.54
C SER A 232 23.64 10.46 0.68
N LYS A 233 23.66 11.65 1.29
CA LYS A 233 23.95 12.95 0.65
C LYS A 233 25.43 13.32 0.72
N TYR A 234 26.22 12.62 1.55
CA TYR A 234 27.65 12.84 1.69
C TYR A 234 28.41 12.20 0.51
N ILE A 235 29.41 12.89 -0.01
CA ILE A 235 30.29 12.41 -1.07
C ILE A 235 31.60 11.93 -0.42
N PRO A 236 31.78 10.62 -0.20
CA PRO A 236 32.98 10.07 0.43
C PRO A 236 34.11 9.86 -0.58
N THR A 237 35.33 9.80 -0.08
CA THR A 237 36.43 9.22 -0.85
C THR A 237 36.23 7.72 -1.06
N PRO A 238 36.81 7.08 -2.08
CA PRO A 238 36.60 5.63 -2.34
C PRO A 238 36.88 4.73 -1.14
N ASN A 239 37.90 5.01 -0.34
CA ASN A 239 38.20 4.24 0.87
C ASN A 239 37.18 4.46 1.98
N GLU A 240 36.71 5.70 2.16
CA GLU A 240 35.65 6.00 3.13
C GLU A 240 34.34 5.36 2.72
N ALA A 241 34.04 5.27 1.41
CA ALA A 241 32.84 4.62 0.91
C ALA A 241 32.79 3.14 1.30
N GLU A 242 33.90 2.40 1.17
CA GLU A 242 33.97 1.00 1.58
C GLU A 242 33.79 0.83 3.09
N ASP A 243 34.43 1.67 3.91
CA ASP A 243 34.29 1.67 5.37
C ASP A 243 32.84 1.97 5.82
N ILE A 244 32.20 2.95 5.19
CA ILE A 244 30.79 3.30 5.48
C ILE A 244 29.87 2.13 5.10
N ILE A 245 30.05 1.54 3.92
CA ILE A 245 29.25 0.38 3.47
C ILE A 245 29.40 -0.79 4.43
N GLU A 246 30.62 -1.10 4.89
CA GLU A 246 30.84 -2.19 5.83
C GLU A 246 30.07 -1.97 7.14
N ARG A 247 30.13 -0.76 7.70
CA ARG A 247 29.42 -0.41 8.94
C ARG A 247 27.91 -0.33 8.79
N VAL A 248 27.40 0.00 7.61
CA VAL A 248 25.96 0.07 7.30
C VAL A 248 25.39 -1.30 6.92
N SER A 249 26.19 -2.23 6.38
CA SER A 249 25.76 -3.56 5.94
C SER A 249 24.90 -4.34 6.94
N PRO A 250 25.12 -4.31 8.27
CA PRO A 250 24.23 -4.97 9.23
C PRO A 250 22.78 -4.46 9.20
N ARG A 251 22.54 -3.20 8.76
CA ARG A 251 21.20 -2.58 8.67
C ARG A 251 20.38 -3.13 7.50
N LEU A 252 21.00 -3.77 6.54
CA LEU A 252 20.31 -4.48 5.47
C LEU A 252 19.44 -5.66 5.98
N GLN A 253 19.70 -6.15 7.20
CA GLN A 253 18.94 -7.22 7.85
C GLN A 253 18.07 -6.71 9.01
N HIS A 254 17.80 -5.41 9.05
CA HIS A 254 17.01 -4.82 10.12
C HIS A 254 15.53 -5.20 9.99
N ALA A 255 14.80 -5.30 11.12
CA ALA A 255 13.38 -5.65 11.12
C ALA A 255 12.49 -4.54 10.50
N ASN A 256 12.91 -3.28 10.65
CA ASN A 256 12.18 -2.13 10.12
C ASN A 256 12.52 -1.89 8.65
N SER A 257 11.51 -1.92 7.78
CA SER A 257 11.64 -1.74 6.32
C SER A 257 12.22 -0.37 5.93
N ALA A 258 11.93 0.69 6.69
CA ALA A 258 12.46 2.03 6.41
C ALA A 258 13.98 2.09 6.63
N VAL A 259 14.50 1.44 7.67
CA VAL A 259 15.95 1.34 7.91
C VAL A 259 16.62 0.54 6.79
N VAL A 260 16.01 -0.57 6.38
CA VAL A 260 16.51 -1.40 5.27
C VAL A 260 16.58 -0.59 3.98
N MET A 261 15.50 0.13 3.64
CA MET A 261 15.45 0.94 2.40
C MET A 261 16.47 2.10 2.43
N SER A 262 16.64 2.77 3.58
CA SER A 262 17.65 3.82 3.72
C SER A 262 19.09 3.28 3.61
N ALA A 263 19.32 2.06 4.12
CA ALA A 263 20.61 1.39 3.95
C ALA A 263 20.86 0.97 2.49
N ILE A 264 19.83 0.46 1.80
CA ILE A 264 19.90 0.13 0.36
C ILE A 264 20.21 1.38 -0.46
N LYS A 265 19.53 2.51 -0.18
CA LYS A 265 19.77 3.80 -0.83
C LYS A 265 21.25 4.20 -0.74
N LEU A 266 21.81 4.17 0.48
CA LEU A 266 23.20 4.53 0.71
C LEU A 266 24.15 3.60 -0.05
N VAL A 267 23.94 2.29 0.01
CA VAL A 267 24.80 1.31 -0.68
C VAL A 267 24.75 1.51 -2.20
N ILE A 268 23.56 1.78 -2.77
CA ILE A 268 23.40 1.99 -4.22
C ILE A 268 24.11 3.28 -4.64
N ASN A 269 24.01 4.38 -3.86
CA ASN A 269 24.67 5.64 -4.17
C ASN A 269 26.19 5.50 -4.14
N TYR A 270 26.72 4.66 -3.25
CA TYR A 270 28.16 4.47 -3.10
C TYR A 270 28.74 3.34 -3.98
N LEU A 271 27.89 2.51 -4.56
CA LEU A 271 28.32 1.38 -5.41
C LEU A 271 29.24 1.79 -6.58
N PRO A 272 29.02 2.94 -7.27
CA PRO A 272 29.94 3.42 -8.31
C PRO A 272 31.33 3.80 -7.81
N LEU A 273 31.46 4.21 -6.53
CA LEU A 273 32.71 4.65 -5.92
C LEU A 273 33.61 3.47 -5.50
N VAL A 274 33.06 2.26 -5.38
CA VAL A 274 33.83 1.05 -5.02
C VAL A 274 34.69 0.62 -6.20
N GLN A 275 36.01 0.71 -6.03
CA GLN A 275 36.97 0.44 -7.11
C GLN A 275 37.16 -1.06 -7.39
N ASN A 276 37.05 -1.90 -6.34
CA ASN A 276 37.25 -3.36 -6.47
C ASN A 276 36.00 -4.03 -7.04
N GLU A 277 36.12 -4.60 -8.24
CA GLU A 277 35.01 -5.32 -8.90
C GLU A 277 34.48 -6.52 -8.13
N GLU A 278 35.37 -7.25 -7.43
CA GLU A 278 34.94 -8.39 -6.60
C GLU A 278 34.11 -7.93 -5.41
N THR A 279 34.54 -6.87 -4.74
CA THR A 279 33.79 -6.23 -3.66
C THR A 279 32.45 -5.70 -4.17
N ARG A 280 32.41 -5.04 -5.33
CA ARG A 280 31.20 -4.56 -5.98
C ARG A 280 30.22 -5.69 -6.27
N ALA A 281 30.68 -6.77 -6.90
CA ALA A 281 29.84 -7.94 -7.18
C ALA A 281 29.32 -8.63 -5.91
N ASN A 282 30.12 -8.64 -4.85
CA ASN A 282 29.71 -9.19 -3.54
C ASN A 282 28.63 -8.31 -2.87
N LEU A 283 28.77 -6.98 -2.95
CA LEU A 283 27.78 -6.03 -2.46
C LEU A 283 26.44 -6.17 -3.22
N GLN A 284 26.48 -6.28 -4.53
CA GLN A 284 25.29 -6.54 -5.35
C GLN A 284 24.57 -7.82 -4.92
N ARG A 285 25.31 -8.90 -4.63
CA ARG A 285 24.71 -10.14 -4.09
C ARG A 285 24.13 -9.95 -2.69
N LYS A 286 24.74 -9.12 -1.84
CA LYS A 286 24.23 -8.81 -0.50
C LYS A 286 22.96 -7.96 -0.51
N LEU A 287 22.67 -7.21 -1.58
CA LEU A 287 21.46 -6.41 -1.73
C LEU A 287 20.22 -7.24 -2.10
N ALA A 288 20.38 -8.40 -2.74
CA ALA A 288 19.24 -9.22 -3.17
C ALA A 288 18.38 -9.74 -2.00
N PRO A 289 18.91 -10.37 -0.93
CA PRO A 289 18.08 -10.87 0.17
C PRO A 289 17.25 -9.80 0.89
N PRO A 290 17.77 -8.60 1.23
CA PRO A 290 16.97 -7.53 1.82
C PRO A 290 15.80 -7.10 0.92
N LEU A 291 16.05 -6.90 -0.38
CA LEU A 291 15.00 -6.52 -1.34
C LEU A 291 13.89 -7.58 -1.43
N VAL A 292 14.29 -8.86 -1.42
CA VAL A 292 13.32 -9.99 -1.40
C VAL A 292 12.54 -10.03 -0.09
N THR A 293 13.18 -9.76 1.04
CA THR A 293 12.51 -9.78 2.36
C THR A 293 11.45 -8.69 2.46
N LEU A 294 11.69 -7.50 1.88
CA LEU A 294 10.70 -6.42 1.84
C LEU A 294 9.40 -6.81 1.12
N LEU A 295 9.46 -7.76 0.17
CA LEU A 295 8.28 -8.29 -0.52
C LEU A 295 7.43 -9.27 0.32
N SER A 296 7.88 -9.59 1.53
CA SER A 296 7.12 -10.40 2.49
C SER A 296 6.36 -9.56 3.50
N ALA A 297 6.50 -8.23 3.45
CA ALA A 297 5.84 -7.29 4.32
C ALA A 297 4.37 -7.03 3.91
N GLU A 298 3.70 -6.06 4.54
CA GLU A 298 2.34 -5.65 4.19
C GLU A 298 2.26 -5.08 2.76
N PRO A 299 1.09 -5.15 2.11
CA PRO A 299 0.92 -4.75 0.71
C PRO A 299 1.41 -3.34 0.38
N GLU A 300 1.22 -2.38 1.29
CA GLU A 300 1.66 -1.00 1.13
C GLU A 300 3.19 -0.90 1.09
N ILE A 301 3.87 -1.63 1.98
CA ILE A 301 5.33 -1.72 2.03
C ILE A 301 5.85 -2.46 0.79
N GLN A 302 5.15 -3.53 0.37
CA GLN A 302 5.48 -4.24 -0.87
C GLN A 302 5.42 -3.30 -2.07
N TYR A 303 4.36 -2.49 -2.19
CA TYR A 303 4.19 -1.54 -3.28
C TYR A 303 5.33 -0.53 -3.34
N VAL A 304 5.62 0.13 -2.21
CA VAL A 304 6.74 1.08 -2.12
C VAL A 304 8.07 0.40 -2.49
N SER A 305 8.30 -0.81 -1.98
CA SER A 305 9.52 -1.57 -2.29
C SER A 305 9.60 -1.93 -3.77
N LEU A 306 8.51 -2.37 -4.40
CA LEU A 306 8.45 -2.70 -5.82
C LEU A 306 8.73 -1.48 -6.71
N ARG A 307 8.19 -0.29 -6.36
CA ARG A 307 8.48 0.95 -7.09
C ARG A 307 9.98 1.29 -7.05
N ASN A 308 10.61 1.13 -5.89
CA ASN A 308 12.04 1.31 -5.74
C ASN A 308 12.86 0.22 -6.47
N ILE A 309 12.45 -1.05 -6.36
CA ILE A 309 13.10 -2.18 -7.06
C ILE A 309 13.03 -1.96 -8.58
N ASN A 310 11.94 -1.42 -9.10
CA ASN A 310 11.76 -1.10 -10.51
C ASN A 310 12.84 -0.15 -11.03
N LEU A 311 13.23 0.87 -10.24
CA LEU A 311 14.34 1.78 -10.58
C LEU A 311 15.71 1.07 -10.48
N ILE A 312 15.92 0.34 -9.37
CA ILE A 312 17.18 -0.37 -9.12
C ILE A 312 17.48 -1.39 -10.21
N VAL A 313 16.48 -2.19 -10.61
CA VAL A 313 16.62 -3.24 -11.64
C VAL A 313 16.88 -2.64 -13.01
N GLN A 314 16.40 -1.45 -13.30
CA GLN A 314 16.70 -0.80 -14.59
C GLN A 314 18.19 -0.48 -14.73
N LYS A 315 18.87 -0.04 -13.65
CA LYS A 315 20.31 0.24 -13.66
C LYS A 315 21.17 -0.98 -13.37
N TYR A 316 20.74 -1.81 -12.39
CA TYR A 316 21.48 -2.98 -11.90
C TYR A 316 20.65 -4.26 -11.99
N PRO A 317 20.33 -4.77 -13.20
CA PRO A 317 19.48 -5.96 -13.38
C PRO A 317 20.10 -7.22 -12.76
N GLU A 318 21.43 -7.26 -12.61
CA GLU A 318 22.18 -8.42 -12.09
C GLU A 318 21.84 -8.76 -10.64
N ILE A 319 21.42 -7.76 -9.85
CA ILE A 319 21.11 -7.94 -8.42
C ILE A 319 20.00 -8.98 -8.23
N LEU A 320 18.93 -8.92 -9.03
CA LEU A 320 17.73 -9.74 -8.88
C LEU A 320 17.46 -10.70 -10.05
N SER A 321 18.37 -10.80 -11.04
CA SER A 321 18.17 -11.61 -12.24
C SER A 321 17.93 -13.10 -11.97
N LYS A 322 18.41 -13.63 -10.84
CA LYS A 322 18.23 -15.02 -10.41
C LYS A 322 16.98 -15.26 -9.57
N GLU A 323 16.37 -14.18 -9.08
CA GLU A 323 15.29 -14.22 -8.08
C GLU A 323 13.91 -13.88 -8.69
N VAL A 324 13.72 -14.11 -9.99
CA VAL A 324 12.46 -13.76 -10.69
C VAL A 324 11.22 -14.38 -10.05
N ARG A 325 11.33 -15.60 -9.50
CA ARG A 325 10.21 -16.30 -8.86
C ARG A 325 9.61 -15.59 -7.66
N VAL A 326 10.37 -14.74 -6.99
CA VAL A 326 9.90 -13.98 -5.82
C VAL A 326 8.84 -12.95 -6.22
N PHE A 327 8.87 -12.50 -7.48
CA PHE A 327 7.93 -11.53 -8.04
C PHE A 327 6.65 -12.16 -8.59
N PHE A 328 6.50 -13.48 -8.55
CA PHE A 328 5.27 -14.15 -8.98
C PHE A 328 4.11 -13.67 -8.13
N CYS A 329 3.00 -13.33 -8.80
CA CYS A 329 1.84 -12.77 -8.15
C CYS A 329 1.11 -13.86 -7.34
N LYS A 330 0.83 -13.56 -6.09
CA LYS A 330 0.03 -14.43 -5.23
C LYS A 330 -1.45 -14.10 -5.42
N TYR A 331 -2.30 -15.08 -5.26
CA TYR A 331 -3.75 -14.87 -5.38
C TYR A 331 -4.29 -13.75 -4.49
N ASN A 332 -3.75 -13.61 -3.28
CA ASN A 332 -4.17 -12.62 -2.29
C ASN A 332 -3.52 -11.24 -2.47
N ASP A 333 -2.62 -11.06 -3.43
CA ASP A 333 -1.99 -9.77 -3.66
C ASP A 333 -3.03 -8.76 -4.19
N PRO A 334 -3.08 -7.53 -3.69
CA PRO A 334 -3.90 -6.47 -4.27
C PRO A 334 -3.49 -6.18 -5.72
N VAL A 335 -4.42 -5.68 -6.53
CA VAL A 335 -4.20 -5.43 -7.97
C VAL A 335 -3.00 -4.51 -8.20
N TYR A 336 -2.87 -3.44 -7.43
CA TYR A 336 -1.75 -2.50 -7.56
C TYR A 336 -0.38 -3.14 -7.28
N VAL A 337 -0.30 -4.13 -6.37
CA VAL A 337 0.94 -4.90 -6.11
C VAL A 337 1.21 -5.86 -7.26
N LYS A 338 0.17 -6.54 -7.78
CA LYS A 338 0.30 -7.44 -8.93
C LYS A 338 0.82 -6.70 -10.17
N MET A 339 0.31 -5.49 -10.43
CA MET A 339 0.74 -4.64 -11.55
C MET A 339 2.24 -4.31 -11.46
N GLU A 340 2.72 -3.88 -10.31
CA GLU A 340 4.14 -3.54 -10.13
C GLU A 340 5.05 -4.79 -10.17
N LYS A 341 4.60 -5.93 -9.64
CA LYS A 341 5.34 -7.20 -9.77
C LYS A 341 5.50 -7.58 -11.23
N LEU A 342 4.45 -7.45 -12.03
CA LEU A 342 4.47 -7.74 -13.45
C LEU A 342 5.48 -6.86 -14.20
N GLU A 343 5.53 -5.54 -13.89
CA GLU A 343 6.51 -4.62 -14.50
C GLU A 343 7.96 -4.98 -14.13
N VAL A 344 8.21 -5.35 -12.86
CA VAL A 344 9.55 -5.80 -12.44
C VAL A 344 9.92 -7.11 -13.11
N MET A 345 8.99 -8.08 -13.22
CA MET A 345 9.23 -9.34 -13.93
C MET A 345 9.62 -9.10 -15.38
N MET A 346 8.97 -8.14 -16.07
CA MET A 346 9.29 -7.77 -17.43
C MET A 346 10.71 -7.23 -17.59
N LYS A 347 11.19 -6.44 -16.63
CA LYS A 347 12.57 -5.94 -16.62
C LYS A 347 13.58 -7.07 -16.40
N LEU A 348 13.23 -8.06 -15.56
CA LEU A 348 14.10 -9.20 -15.19
C LEU A 348 14.05 -10.38 -16.18
N VAL A 349 13.10 -10.40 -17.11
CA VAL A 349 13.00 -11.47 -18.12
C VAL A 349 14.27 -11.53 -18.95
N ASN A 350 14.82 -12.77 -19.07
CA ASN A 350 15.98 -13.12 -19.90
C ASN A 350 15.80 -14.52 -20.52
N ASP A 351 16.72 -14.93 -21.38
CA ASP A 351 16.63 -16.21 -22.11
C ASP A 351 16.57 -17.44 -21.20
N SER A 352 17.10 -17.36 -19.98
CA SER A 352 17.15 -18.50 -19.05
C SER A 352 15.86 -18.68 -18.24
N ASN A 353 15.08 -17.62 -18.00
CA ASN A 353 13.90 -17.64 -17.15
C ASN A 353 12.58 -17.43 -17.90
N VAL A 354 12.63 -17.09 -19.18
CA VAL A 354 11.46 -16.72 -20.00
C VAL A 354 10.36 -17.77 -20.00
N ASP A 355 10.71 -19.07 -20.03
CA ASP A 355 9.70 -20.14 -20.06
C ASP A 355 8.86 -20.19 -18.77
N GLN A 356 9.51 -19.97 -17.62
CA GLN A 356 8.81 -19.92 -16.32
C GLN A 356 7.93 -18.69 -16.25
N VAL A 357 8.43 -17.55 -16.70
CA VAL A 357 7.68 -16.28 -16.68
C VAL A 357 6.48 -16.33 -17.63
N LEU A 358 6.61 -16.95 -18.81
CA LEU A 358 5.50 -17.12 -19.75
C LEU A 358 4.39 -18.02 -19.21
N LEU A 359 4.75 -19.07 -18.46
CA LEU A 359 3.75 -19.91 -17.79
C LEU A 359 2.94 -19.10 -16.79
N GLU A 360 3.60 -18.28 -15.99
CA GLU A 360 2.92 -17.38 -15.04
C GLU A 360 2.04 -16.34 -15.74
N PHE A 361 2.53 -15.71 -16.80
CA PHE A 361 1.74 -14.75 -17.58
C PHE A 361 0.51 -15.39 -18.22
N LYS A 362 0.61 -16.65 -18.65
CA LYS A 362 -0.53 -17.41 -19.17
C LYS A 362 -1.59 -17.65 -18.07
N GLU A 363 -1.14 -17.96 -16.85
CA GLU A 363 -2.06 -18.09 -15.70
C GLU A 363 -2.70 -16.74 -15.34
N TYR A 364 -1.92 -15.65 -15.35
CA TYR A 364 -2.45 -14.31 -15.05
C TYR A 364 -3.46 -13.83 -16.10
N ALA A 365 -3.31 -14.24 -17.36
CA ALA A 365 -4.26 -13.94 -18.42
C ALA A 365 -5.63 -14.67 -18.25
N GLN A 366 -5.77 -15.56 -17.27
CA GLN A 366 -7.00 -16.27 -16.93
C GLN A 366 -7.61 -15.80 -15.59
N GLU A 367 -7.06 -14.75 -14.97
CA GLU A 367 -7.60 -14.18 -13.74
C GLU A 367 -8.92 -13.41 -13.99
N VAL A 368 -9.57 -13.01 -12.91
CA VAL A 368 -10.88 -12.33 -12.96
C VAL A 368 -10.77 -10.84 -13.23
N ASP A 369 -9.65 -10.21 -12.83
CA ASP A 369 -9.43 -8.77 -12.98
C ASP A 369 -9.01 -8.44 -14.41
N VAL A 370 -9.91 -7.74 -15.14
CA VAL A 370 -9.75 -7.42 -16.57
C VAL A 370 -8.51 -6.55 -16.82
N GLU A 371 -8.23 -5.57 -15.96
CA GLU A 371 -7.09 -4.67 -16.15
C GLU A 371 -5.77 -5.41 -15.97
N PHE A 372 -5.69 -6.28 -14.96
CA PHE A 372 -4.52 -7.11 -14.74
C PHE A 372 -4.30 -8.12 -15.88
N VAL A 373 -5.37 -8.74 -16.36
CA VAL A 373 -5.33 -9.66 -17.51
C VAL A 373 -4.77 -8.96 -18.76
N ARG A 374 -5.28 -7.77 -19.09
CA ARG A 374 -4.78 -6.98 -20.23
C ARG A 374 -3.29 -6.69 -20.10
N ARG A 375 -2.86 -6.27 -18.91
CA ARG A 375 -1.44 -6.03 -18.64
C ARG A 375 -0.58 -7.29 -18.75
N ALA A 376 -1.10 -8.44 -18.33
CA ALA A 376 -0.41 -9.72 -18.48
C ALA A 376 -0.25 -10.11 -19.96
N VAL A 377 -1.28 -9.91 -20.79
CA VAL A 377 -1.21 -10.15 -22.25
C VAL A 377 -0.20 -9.21 -22.90
N ARG A 378 -0.22 -7.91 -22.56
CA ARG A 378 0.79 -6.93 -23.04
C ARG A 378 2.20 -7.32 -22.62
N ALA A 379 2.37 -7.86 -21.41
CA ALA A 379 3.67 -8.34 -20.94
C ALA A 379 4.22 -9.50 -21.77
N ILE A 380 3.36 -10.43 -22.24
CA ILE A 380 3.78 -11.50 -23.16
C ILE A 380 4.33 -10.90 -24.46
N GLY A 381 3.67 -9.88 -25.00
CA GLY A 381 4.13 -9.17 -26.21
C GLY A 381 5.45 -8.44 -26.01
N ARG A 382 5.61 -7.73 -24.92
CA ARG A 382 6.87 -7.06 -24.57
C ARG A 382 8.00 -8.06 -24.39
N ALA A 383 7.74 -9.24 -23.80
CA ALA A 383 8.71 -10.32 -23.71
C ALA A 383 9.13 -10.82 -25.10
N ALA A 384 8.19 -10.94 -26.06
CA ALA A 384 8.49 -11.30 -27.43
C ALA A 384 9.34 -10.26 -28.16
N ILE A 385 9.10 -8.97 -27.92
CA ILE A 385 9.86 -7.87 -28.52
C ILE A 385 11.29 -7.81 -27.95
N LYS A 386 11.43 -8.04 -26.63
CA LYS A 386 12.69 -8.00 -25.90
C LYS A 386 13.61 -9.17 -26.26
N LEU A 387 13.04 -10.40 -26.36
CA LEU A 387 13.78 -11.64 -26.51
C LEU A 387 13.42 -12.34 -27.84
N GLU A 388 14.17 -12.08 -28.90
CA GLU A 388 13.96 -12.66 -30.25
C GLU A 388 13.86 -14.19 -30.21
N PRO A 389 14.74 -14.97 -29.53
CA PRO A 389 14.66 -16.43 -29.49
C PRO A 389 13.35 -16.98 -28.89
N SER A 390 12.67 -16.16 -28.06
CA SER A 390 11.47 -16.54 -27.36
C SER A 390 10.17 -16.08 -28.04
N ALA A 391 10.27 -15.27 -29.08
CA ALA A 391 9.11 -14.67 -29.77
C ALA A 391 8.12 -15.74 -30.29
N GLU A 392 8.59 -16.85 -30.82
CA GLU A 392 7.73 -17.94 -31.31
C GLU A 392 6.93 -18.59 -30.17
N ARG A 393 7.55 -18.74 -28.98
CA ARG A 393 6.89 -19.30 -27.81
C ARG A 393 5.83 -18.35 -27.27
N CYS A 394 6.12 -17.05 -27.23
CA CYS A 394 5.17 -16.01 -26.86
C CYS A 394 3.96 -16.00 -27.79
N ILE A 395 4.18 -16.11 -29.09
CA ILE A 395 3.11 -16.17 -30.09
C ILE A 395 2.22 -17.39 -29.88
N ARG A 396 2.79 -18.57 -29.60
CA ARG A 396 1.98 -19.76 -29.27
C ARG A 396 1.09 -19.53 -28.06
N VAL A 397 1.63 -18.94 -26.99
CA VAL A 397 0.84 -18.61 -25.80
C VAL A 397 -0.28 -17.64 -26.14
N LEU A 398 -0.02 -16.61 -26.96
CA LEU A 398 -1.04 -15.66 -27.41
C LEU A 398 -2.12 -16.34 -28.27
N LEU A 399 -1.77 -17.27 -29.14
CA LEU A 399 -2.76 -18.05 -29.90
C LEU A 399 -3.61 -18.97 -29.01
N ASP A 400 -3.00 -19.60 -28.01
CA ASP A 400 -3.73 -20.37 -27.00
C ASP A 400 -4.73 -19.48 -26.26
N LEU A 401 -4.35 -18.25 -25.91
CA LEU A 401 -5.22 -17.27 -25.25
C LEU A 401 -6.36 -16.82 -26.17
N ILE A 402 -6.10 -16.57 -27.45
CA ILE A 402 -7.13 -16.25 -28.44
C ILE A 402 -8.15 -17.39 -28.58
N SER A 403 -7.71 -18.65 -28.52
CA SER A 403 -8.59 -19.82 -28.59
C SER A 403 -9.59 -19.91 -27.43
N THR A 404 -9.34 -19.19 -26.32
CA THR A 404 -10.29 -19.14 -25.17
C THR A 404 -11.56 -18.33 -25.48
N LYS A 405 -11.55 -17.51 -26.53
CA LYS A 405 -12.68 -16.66 -26.99
C LYS A 405 -13.20 -15.68 -25.95
N VAL A 406 -12.35 -15.24 -25.02
CA VAL A 406 -12.70 -14.20 -24.05
C VAL A 406 -12.41 -12.84 -24.70
N ASN A 407 -13.46 -12.02 -24.93
CA ASN A 407 -13.38 -10.82 -25.76
C ASN A 407 -12.21 -9.90 -25.43
N TYR A 408 -12.08 -9.46 -24.17
CA TYR A 408 -11.00 -8.55 -23.76
C TYR A 408 -9.58 -9.13 -23.87
N VAL A 409 -9.45 -10.48 -23.78
CA VAL A 409 -8.17 -11.17 -23.97
C VAL A 409 -7.83 -11.22 -25.48
N VAL A 410 -8.81 -11.53 -26.32
CA VAL A 410 -8.64 -11.57 -27.77
C VAL A 410 -8.26 -10.19 -28.31
N GLN A 411 -8.98 -9.17 -27.86
CA GLN A 411 -8.73 -7.78 -28.26
C GLN A 411 -7.31 -7.35 -27.93
N GLU A 412 -6.85 -7.58 -26.72
CA GLU A 412 -5.50 -7.23 -26.27
C GLU A 412 -4.43 -8.07 -27.00
N ALA A 413 -4.70 -9.35 -27.22
CA ALA A 413 -3.78 -10.21 -27.94
C ALA A 413 -3.57 -9.76 -29.42
N VAL A 414 -4.62 -9.27 -30.08
CA VAL A 414 -4.50 -8.72 -31.45
C VAL A 414 -3.61 -7.48 -31.48
N VAL A 415 -3.77 -6.57 -30.52
CA VAL A 415 -2.92 -5.38 -30.41
C VAL A 415 -1.45 -5.76 -30.25
N VAL A 416 -1.20 -6.70 -29.35
CA VAL A 416 0.15 -7.21 -29.05
C VAL A 416 0.78 -7.92 -30.26
N ILE A 417 0.02 -8.76 -30.98
CA ILE A 417 0.52 -9.45 -32.17
C ILE A 417 0.87 -8.47 -33.28
N LYS A 418 0.10 -7.38 -33.45
CA LYS A 418 0.46 -6.28 -34.36
C LYS A 418 1.85 -5.73 -34.04
N ASP A 419 2.15 -5.51 -32.77
CA ASP A 419 3.47 -4.98 -32.37
C ASP A 419 4.58 -5.99 -32.60
N ILE A 420 4.34 -7.28 -32.40
CA ILE A 420 5.29 -8.35 -32.75
C ILE A 420 5.56 -8.38 -34.28
N PHE A 421 4.52 -8.23 -35.10
CA PHE A 421 4.68 -8.16 -36.56
C PHE A 421 5.48 -6.90 -37.00
N ARG A 422 5.31 -5.78 -36.28
CA ARG A 422 6.10 -4.58 -36.51
C ARG A 422 7.58 -4.77 -36.10
N ARG A 423 7.84 -5.57 -35.06
CA ARG A 423 9.21 -5.90 -34.64
C ARG A 423 9.90 -6.89 -35.57
N TYR A 424 9.17 -7.91 -36.03
CA TYR A 424 9.68 -9.00 -36.87
C TYR A 424 8.89 -9.11 -38.17
N PRO A 425 9.08 -8.19 -39.15
CA PRO A 425 8.34 -8.20 -40.40
C PRO A 425 8.55 -9.53 -41.19
N ASN A 426 7.47 -10.06 -41.74
CA ASN A 426 7.46 -11.25 -42.61
C ASN A 426 7.94 -12.56 -41.96
N ARG A 427 7.98 -12.66 -40.62
CA ARG A 427 8.52 -13.86 -39.95
C ARG A 427 7.44 -14.82 -39.43
N TYR A 428 6.28 -14.30 -38.99
CA TYR A 428 5.24 -15.08 -38.33
C TYR A 428 3.88 -15.04 -39.06
N GLU A 429 3.89 -15.04 -40.36
CA GLU A 429 2.68 -14.84 -41.20
C GLU A 429 1.61 -15.93 -41.05
N GLY A 430 1.99 -17.17 -40.67
CA GLY A 430 1.05 -18.26 -40.44
C GLY A 430 0.00 -18.02 -39.35
N VAL A 431 0.22 -17.00 -38.48
CA VAL A 431 -0.69 -16.62 -37.41
C VAL A 431 -1.89 -15.84 -37.94
N ILE A 432 -1.76 -15.18 -39.09
CA ILE A 432 -2.76 -14.26 -39.64
C ILE A 432 -4.11 -14.96 -39.88
N VAL A 433 -4.08 -16.21 -40.35
CA VAL A 433 -5.29 -17.00 -40.62
C VAL A 433 -6.13 -17.15 -39.33
N ASN A 434 -5.49 -17.54 -38.21
CA ASN A 434 -6.17 -17.72 -36.93
C ASN A 434 -6.70 -16.40 -36.36
N LEU A 435 -6.03 -15.28 -36.64
CA LEU A 435 -6.52 -13.95 -36.23
C LEU A 435 -7.77 -13.55 -37.00
N CYS A 436 -7.78 -13.86 -38.31
CA CYS A 436 -8.90 -13.55 -39.18
C CYS A 436 -10.19 -14.33 -38.86
N GLU A 437 -10.13 -15.43 -38.11
CA GLU A 437 -11.31 -16.19 -37.66
C GLU A 437 -12.04 -15.54 -36.49
N ASN A 438 -11.43 -14.59 -35.79
CA ASN A 438 -11.97 -13.96 -34.55
C ASN A 438 -12.35 -12.50 -34.75
N LEU A 439 -12.58 -12.05 -35.98
CA LEU A 439 -12.91 -10.66 -36.32
C LEU A 439 -14.18 -10.15 -35.65
N ASP A 440 -15.22 -10.98 -35.60
CA ASP A 440 -16.54 -10.60 -35.06
C ASP A 440 -16.54 -10.31 -33.54
N SER A 441 -15.44 -10.64 -32.84
CA SER A 441 -15.29 -10.42 -31.41
C SER A 441 -14.57 -9.11 -31.05
N LEU A 442 -14.21 -8.29 -32.06
CA LEU A 442 -13.45 -7.07 -31.88
C LEU A 442 -14.38 -5.85 -31.74
N ASP A 443 -14.64 -5.40 -30.55
CA ASP A 443 -15.48 -4.23 -30.25
C ASP A 443 -14.66 -2.96 -29.96
N GLU A 444 -13.45 -3.11 -29.39
CA GLU A 444 -12.60 -1.98 -29.01
C GLU A 444 -11.90 -1.32 -30.20
N PRO A 445 -11.87 0.03 -30.29
CA PRO A 445 -11.25 0.76 -31.39
C PRO A 445 -9.77 0.43 -31.59
N GLU A 446 -9.03 0.20 -30.50
CA GLU A 446 -7.60 -0.13 -30.57
C GLU A 446 -7.36 -1.50 -31.23
N ALA A 447 -8.17 -2.49 -30.85
CA ALA A 447 -8.09 -3.83 -31.40
C ALA A 447 -8.54 -3.87 -32.88
N LYS A 448 -9.65 -3.17 -33.22
CA LYS A 448 -10.10 -3.01 -34.62
C LYS A 448 -8.99 -2.36 -35.46
N SER A 449 -8.44 -1.25 -35.00
CA SER A 449 -7.37 -0.52 -35.68
C SER A 449 -6.12 -1.37 -35.88
N ALA A 450 -5.76 -2.20 -34.90
CA ALA A 450 -4.64 -3.13 -34.98
C ALA A 450 -4.88 -4.22 -36.03
N MET A 451 -6.08 -4.80 -36.06
CA MET A 451 -6.44 -5.83 -37.03
C MET A 451 -6.55 -5.28 -38.44
N ILE A 452 -7.13 -4.12 -38.63
CA ILE A 452 -7.20 -3.40 -39.90
C ILE A 452 -5.79 -3.13 -40.45
N TRP A 453 -4.85 -2.71 -39.58
CA TRP A 453 -3.48 -2.53 -39.92
C TRP A 453 -2.82 -3.84 -40.44
N ILE A 454 -3.07 -4.97 -39.72
CA ILE A 454 -2.54 -6.29 -40.13
C ILE A 454 -3.09 -6.67 -41.49
N ILE A 455 -4.40 -6.52 -41.72
CA ILE A 455 -5.04 -6.85 -43.03
C ILE A 455 -4.44 -5.99 -44.17
N GLY A 456 -4.25 -4.69 -43.95
CA GLY A 456 -3.64 -3.79 -44.92
C GLY A 456 -2.17 -4.12 -45.23
N GLU A 457 -1.38 -4.44 -44.19
CA GLU A 457 0.05 -4.73 -44.34
C GLU A 457 0.29 -6.08 -45.04
N TYR A 458 -0.52 -7.09 -44.68
CA TYR A 458 -0.39 -8.45 -45.23
C TYR A 458 -1.49 -8.81 -46.27
N ALA A 459 -2.05 -7.81 -46.93
CA ALA A 459 -3.11 -7.97 -47.94
C ALA A 459 -2.80 -8.99 -49.07
N GLU A 460 -1.56 -9.21 -49.39
CA GLU A 460 -1.14 -10.21 -50.40
C GLU A 460 -1.35 -11.66 -49.97
N ARG A 461 -1.37 -11.89 -48.65
CA ARG A 461 -1.47 -13.21 -48.00
C ARG A 461 -2.89 -13.59 -47.58
N ILE A 462 -3.78 -12.63 -47.49
CA ILE A 462 -5.16 -12.82 -47.07
C ILE A 462 -6.07 -12.82 -48.31
N GLU A 463 -6.67 -13.95 -48.64
CA GLU A 463 -7.49 -14.07 -49.86
C GLU A 463 -8.69 -13.14 -49.81
N ASP A 464 -9.39 -13.05 -48.66
CA ASP A 464 -10.63 -12.33 -48.46
C ASP A 464 -10.40 -10.91 -47.86
N ALA A 465 -9.19 -10.31 -48.06
CA ALA A 465 -8.86 -9.01 -47.45
C ALA A 465 -9.82 -7.89 -47.87
N ALA A 466 -10.34 -7.91 -49.08
CA ALA A 466 -11.28 -6.91 -49.61
C ALA A 466 -12.64 -7.02 -48.92
N GLU A 467 -13.21 -8.22 -48.85
CA GLU A 467 -14.51 -8.47 -48.20
C GLU A 467 -14.50 -8.10 -46.70
N ARG A 468 -13.40 -8.41 -46.03
CA ARG A 468 -13.23 -8.10 -44.60
C ARG A 468 -13.13 -6.61 -44.35
N LEU A 469 -12.43 -5.85 -45.18
CA LEU A 469 -12.39 -4.40 -45.06
C LEU A 469 -13.72 -3.74 -45.43
N GLU A 470 -14.43 -4.32 -46.43
CA GLU A 470 -15.74 -3.80 -46.84
C GLU A 470 -16.76 -3.80 -45.69
N SER A 471 -16.81 -4.84 -44.86
CA SER A 471 -17.71 -4.91 -43.70
C SER A 471 -17.49 -3.76 -42.71
N TRP A 472 -16.26 -3.30 -42.49
CA TRP A 472 -15.96 -2.13 -41.64
C TRP A 472 -16.12 -0.79 -42.36
N ILE A 473 -16.03 -0.77 -43.68
CA ILE A 473 -16.30 0.45 -44.48
C ILE A 473 -17.80 0.74 -44.49
N ASP A 474 -18.65 -0.28 -44.40
CA ASP A 474 -20.10 -0.09 -44.28
C ASP A 474 -20.51 0.64 -42.98
N THR A 475 -19.75 0.49 -41.91
CA THR A 475 -19.94 1.15 -40.59
C THR A 475 -19.00 2.35 -40.39
N PHE A 476 -18.35 2.85 -41.43
CA PHE A 476 -17.27 3.85 -41.35
C PHE A 476 -17.65 5.13 -40.57
N GLU A 477 -18.90 5.62 -40.77
CA GLU A 477 -19.39 6.85 -40.14
C GLU A 477 -19.60 6.68 -38.61
N ASP A 478 -19.87 5.46 -38.15
CA ASP A 478 -20.11 5.13 -36.74
C ASP A 478 -18.81 4.81 -35.99
N GLU A 479 -17.69 4.60 -36.70
CA GLU A 479 -16.41 4.24 -36.11
C GLU A 479 -15.62 5.44 -35.61
N THR A 480 -14.74 5.22 -34.64
CA THR A 480 -13.87 6.27 -34.10
C THR A 480 -12.85 6.75 -35.14
N ALA A 481 -12.38 8.00 -35.02
CA ALA A 481 -11.39 8.60 -35.92
C ALA A 481 -10.11 7.74 -36.07
N GLN A 482 -9.69 7.03 -35.01
CA GLN A 482 -8.55 6.12 -35.04
C GLN A 482 -8.78 4.92 -35.98
N VAL A 483 -9.97 4.35 -35.95
CA VAL A 483 -10.37 3.24 -36.80
C VAL A 483 -10.52 3.72 -38.25
N GLN A 484 -11.17 4.89 -38.46
CA GLN A 484 -11.34 5.51 -39.77
C GLN A 484 -9.99 5.79 -40.47
N LEU A 485 -9.01 6.38 -39.72
CA LEU A 485 -7.65 6.60 -40.24
C LEU A 485 -6.93 5.30 -40.61
N SER A 486 -7.14 4.26 -39.83
CA SER A 486 -6.58 2.94 -40.07
C SER A 486 -7.22 2.28 -41.29
N LEU A 487 -8.56 2.38 -41.45
CA LEU A 487 -9.30 1.89 -42.62
C LEU A 487 -8.86 2.58 -43.89
N LEU A 488 -8.77 3.90 -43.87
CA LEU A 488 -8.30 4.69 -45.03
C LEU A 488 -6.90 4.18 -45.46
N THR A 489 -5.97 4.07 -44.51
CA THR A 489 -4.60 3.65 -44.82
C THR A 489 -4.54 2.19 -45.28
N ALA A 490 -5.29 1.28 -44.67
CA ALA A 490 -5.30 -0.13 -45.02
C ALA A 490 -5.91 -0.36 -46.40
N THR A 491 -6.98 0.35 -46.75
CA THR A 491 -7.64 0.25 -48.09
C THR A 491 -6.73 0.77 -49.18
N VAL A 492 -6.01 1.87 -48.92
CA VAL A 492 -4.99 2.39 -49.88
C VAL A 492 -3.86 1.38 -50.06
N LYS A 493 -3.39 0.72 -48.99
CA LYS A 493 -2.36 -0.35 -49.08
C LYS A 493 -2.88 -1.56 -49.86
N LEU A 494 -4.11 -1.98 -49.62
CA LEU A 494 -4.76 -3.08 -50.34
C LEU A 494 -4.82 -2.77 -51.82
N PHE A 495 -5.24 -1.56 -52.22
CA PHE A 495 -5.28 -1.15 -53.63
C PHE A 495 -3.91 -1.15 -54.28
N LEU A 496 -2.88 -0.65 -53.61
CA LEU A 496 -1.50 -0.62 -54.14
C LEU A 496 -0.90 -2.02 -54.30
N LYS A 497 -1.38 -3.00 -53.50
CA LYS A 497 -0.93 -4.41 -53.59
C LYS A 497 -1.79 -5.25 -54.52
N ARG A 498 -3.12 -5.03 -54.53
CA ARG A 498 -4.12 -5.76 -55.32
C ARG A 498 -5.10 -4.79 -55.98
N PRO A 499 -4.72 -4.14 -57.11
CA PRO A 499 -5.54 -3.08 -57.73
C PRO A 499 -6.89 -3.62 -58.20
N ASP A 500 -6.96 -4.85 -58.72
CA ASP A 500 -8.17 -5.40 -59.34
C ASP A 500 -9.36 -5.60 -58.36
N SER A 501 -9.07 -5.94 -57.12
CA SER A 501 -10.10 -6.23 -56.08
C SER A 501 -10.49 -5.05 -55.23
N ALA A 502 -9.74 -3.93 -55.27
CA ALA A 502 -9.89 -2.83 -54.29
C ALA A 502 -10.26 -1.48 -54.93
N GLN A 503 -10.51 -1.39 -56.23
CA GLN A 503 -10.74 -0.11 -56.92
C GLN A 503 -12.01 0.60 -56.43
N GLU A 504 -13.12 -0.13 -56.24
CA GLU A 504 -14.36 0.43 -55.70
C GLU A 504 -14.24 0.82 -54.24
N LEU A 505 -13.59 -0.03 -53.45
CA LEU A 505 -13.40 0.23 -52.01
C LEU A 505 -12.60 1.50 -51.73
N VAL A 506 -11.49 1.71 -52.49
CA VAL A 506 -10.67 2.92 -52.34
C VAL A 506 -11.45 4.18 -52.68
N ARG A 507 -12.22 4.18 -53.78
CA ARG A 507 -13.07 5.32 -54.10
C ARG A 507 -14.03 5.63 -52.97
N ARG A 508 -14.78 4.64 -52.48
CA ARG A 508 -15.76 4.78 -51.45
C ARG A 508 -15.15 5.33 -50.15
N VAL A 509 -13.99 4.80 -49.71
CA VAL A 509 -13.34 5.28 -48.48
C VAL A 509 -12.79 6.71 -48.66
N LEU A 510 -12.24 7.06 -49.84
CA LEU A 510 -11.80 8.42 -50.10
C LEU A 510 -12.96 9.41 -50.11
N ASP A 511 -14.11 9.08 -50.72
CA ASP A 511 -15.32 9.92 -50.71
C ASP A 511 -15.84 10.09 -49.27
N LEU A 512 -15.92 9.00 -48.50
CA LEU A 512 -16.32 9.04 -47.08
C LEU A 512 -15.38 9.89 -46.22
N SER A 513 -14.06 9.82 -46.46
CA SER A 513 -13.08 10.55 -45.66
C SER A 513 -13.00 12.03 -46.01
N THR A 514 -13.24 12.40 -47.31
CA THR A 514 -13.07 13.79 -47.80
C THR A 514 -14.37 14.60 -47.74
N GLU A 515 -15.52 13.97 -48.07
CA GLU A 515 -16.80 14.68 -48.21
C GLU A 515 -17.68 14.58 -46.95
N ARG A 516 -17.63 13.46 -46.22
CA ARG A 516 -18.56 13.18 -45.10
C ARG A 516 -17.94 13.27 -43.71
N SER A 517 -16.62 13.35 -43.62
CA SER A 517 -15.96 13.39 -42.33
C SER A 517 -15.78 14.81 -41.81
N ASP A 518 -16.13 15.06 -40.54
CA ASP A 518 -15.88 16.32 -39.85
C ASP A 518 -14.45 16.43 -39.31
N ASN A 519 -13.71 15.28 -39.24
CA ASN A 519 -12.35 15.27 -38.72
C ASN A 519 -11.34 15.82 -39.74
N PRO A 520 -10.63 16.94 -39.43
CA PRO A 520 -9.69 17.56 -40.35
C PRO A 520 -8.51 16.65 -40.72
N ASP A 521 -7.96 15.88 -39.76
CA ASP A 521 -6.81 15.00 -40.00
C ASP A 521 -7.15 13.87 -40.98
N LEU A 522 -8.36 13.33 -40.86
CA LEU A 522 -8.85 12.27 -41.74
C LEU A 522 -9.06 12.81 -43.16
N ARG A 523 -9.66 14.01 -43.26
CA ARG A 523 -9.94 14.65 -44.54
C ARG A 523 -8.63 15.03 -45.26
N ASP A 524 -7.67 15.63 -44.57
CA ASP A 524 -6.39 16.01 -45.13
C ASP A 524 -5.60 14.78 -45.63
N ARG A 525 -5.61 13.70 -44.84
CA ARG A 525 -4.99 12.45 -45.24
C ARG A 525 -5.68 11.82 -46.47
N GLY A 526 -7.02 11.90 -46.52
CA GLY A 526 -7.82 11.49 -47.66
C GLY A 526 -7.40 12.23 -48.95
N TYR A 527 -7.31 13.59 -48.89
CA TYR A 527 -6.84 14.37 -50.02
C TYR A 527 -5.41 14.10 -50.43
N VAL A 528 -4.49 13.86 -49.47
CA VAL A 528 -3.10 13.50 -49.78
C VAL A 528 -3.06 12.18 -50.50
N TYR A 529 -3.78 11.15 -50.04
CA TYR A 529 -3.83 9.87 -50.74
C TYR A 529 -4.49 9.97 -52.12
N TRP A 530 -5.59 10.72 -52.24
CA TRP A 530 -6.24 10.93 -53.53
C TRP A 530 -5.29 11.56 -54.56
N ARG A 531 -4.63 12.65 -54.18
CA ARG A 531 -3.66 13.31 -55.08
C ARG A 531 -2.50 12.41 -55.40
N LEU A 532 -1.95 11.71 -54.43
CA LEU A 532 -0.81 10.80 -54.62
C LEU A 532 -1.15 9.65 -55.56
N LEU A 533 -2.31 9.02 -55.44
CA LEU A 533 -2.78 7.96 -56.32
C LEU A 533 -3.11 8.45 -57.72
N SER A 534 -3.62 9.71 -57.85
CA SER A 534 -3.99 10.28 -59.14
C SER A 534 -2.79 10.78 -59.97
N THR A 535 -1.76 11.32 -59.27
CA THR A 535 -0.62 11.96 -59.93
C THR A 535 0.48 10.96 -60.27
N ASP A 536 0.92 10.12 -59.33
CA ASP A 536 1.98 9.15 -59.52
C ASP A 536 1.78 7.89 -58.66
N PRO A 537 1.12 6.85 -59.22
CA PRO A 537 0.91 5.59 -58.49
C PRO A 537 2.22 4.89 -58.10
N ALA A 538 3.31 5.09 -58.83
CA ALA A 538 4.61 4.49 -58.52
C ALA A 538 5.26 5.18 -57.29
N ALA A 539 5.14 6.50 -57.19
CA ALA A 539 5.56 7.24 -56.02
C ALA A 539 4.67 6.89 -54.81
N ALA A 540 3.34 6.75 -55.00
CA ALA A 540 2.43 6.29 -53.97
C ALA A 540 2.85 4.95 -53.37
N LYS A 541 3.21 3.99 -54.19
CA LYS A 541 3.69 2.67 -53.75
C LYS A 541 4.98 2.78 -52.93
N LYS A 542 5.93 3.61 -53.33
CA LYS A 542 7.18 3.82 -52.58
C LYS A 542 6.96 4.47 -51.22
N ILE A 543 6.00 5.39 -51.08
CA ILE A 543 5.74 6.13 -49.86
C ILE A 543 4.87 5.30 -48.90
N VAL A 544 3.75 4.74 -49.37
CA VAL A 544 2.76 4.05 -48.51
C VAL A 544 3.25 2.67 -48.08
N ILE A 545 3.96 1.95 -48.94
CA ILE A 545 4.52 0.60 -48.69
C ILE A 545 5.97 0.66 -48.21
N ALA A 546 6.51 1.84 -47.95
CA ALA A 546 7.87 1.99 -47.41
C ALA A 546 8.08 1.16 -46.15
N GLN A 547 9.30 0.67 -45.95
CA GLN A 547 9.67 -0.04 -44.73
C GLN A 547 9.47 0.87 -43.50
N LYS A 548 8.79 0.35 -42.50
CA LYS A 548 8.54 1.05 -41.27
C LYS A 548 9.72 0.91 -40.31
N PRO A 549 9.99 1.92 -39.45
CA PRO A 549 10.98 1.76 -38.40
C PRO A 549 10.55 0.62 -37.44
N VAL A 550 11.54 -0.17 -37.06
CA VAL A 550 11.32 -1.31 -36.15
C VAL A 550 11.03 -0.76 -34.74
N ILE A 551 10.06 -1.36 -34.03
CA ILE A 551 9.78 -1.03 -32.63
C ILE A 551 10.95 -1.50 -31.76
N SER A 552 11.46 -0.62 -30.90
CA SER A 552 12.45 -0.95 -29.87
C SER A 552 11.79 -1.15 -28.50
N ASP A 553 12.48 -1.87 -27.61
CA ASP A 553 12.04 -2.08 -26.22
C ASP A 553 12.30 -0.85 -25.30
N ASP A 554 12.75 0.26 -25.88
CA ASP A 554 13.21 1.43 -25.12
C ASP A 554 12.08 2.39 -24.72
N THR A 555 10.87 2.17 -25.22
CA THR A 555 9.72 3.10 -25.03
C THR A 555 9.35 3.30 -23.55
N ASP A 556 9.56 2.29 -22.69
CA ASP A 556 9.20 2.32 -21.28
C ASP A 556 10.43 2.48 -20.36
N LYS A 557 11.60 2.70 -20.89
CA LYS A 557 12.82 2.94 -20.11
C LYS A 557 12.88 4.41 -19.70
N ILE A 558 13.15 4.63 -18.43
CA ILE A 558 13.46 5.98 -17.93
C ILE A 558 14.84 6.37 -18.49
N PRO A 559 15.02 7.58 -19.07
CA PRO A 559 16.32 8.06 -19.52
C PRO A 559 17.37 7.97 -18.41
N GLU A 560 18.63 7.68 -18.78
CA GLU A 560 19.71 7.44 -17.79
C GLU A 560 19.90 8.62 -16.85
N ASP A 561 19.88 9.86 -17.37
CA ASP A 561 20.02 11.07 -16.56
C ASP A 561 18.94 11.17 -15.49
N GLN A 562 17.67 10.92 -15.88
CA GLN A 562 16.56 10.92 -14.92
C GLN A 562 16.61 9.74 -13.96
N LEU A 563 17.08 8.58 -14.42
CA LEU A 563 17.24 7.39 -13.59
C LEU A 563 18.27 7.63 -12.48
N ASP A 564 19.38 8.28 -12.78
CA ASP A 564 20.42 8.61 -11.82
C ASP A 564 19.92 9.58 -10.75
N VAL A 565 19.12 10.57 -11.16
CA VAL A 565 18.42 11.45 -10.21
C VAL A 565 17.49 10.67 -9.32
N LEU A 566 16.64 9.81 -9.90
CA LEU A 566 15.66 9.03 -9.12
C LEU A 566 16.33 8.03 -8.18
N LEU A 567 17.47 7.46 -8.54
CA LEU A 567 18.24 6.55 -7.67
C LEU A 567 18.80 7.27 -6.44
N LYS A 568 19.19 8.54 -6.56
CA LYS A 568 19.57 9.36 -5.40
C LYS A 568 18.39 9.60 -4.44
N HIS A 569 17.17 9.51 -4.95
CA HIS A 569 15.91 9.70 -4.24
C HIS A 569 15.16 8.39 -3.90
N VAL A 570 15.83 7.23 -3.90
CA VAL A 570 15.27 5.95 -3.42
C VAL A 570 14.71 6.14 -2.00
N ALA A 571 13.61 5.46 -1.70
CA ALA A 571 12.86 5.55 -0.44
C ALA A 571 12.20 6.92 -0.17
N THR A 572 12.00 7.74 -1.20
CA THR A 572 11.25 9.00 -1.11
C THR A 572 10.03 8.98 -2.05
N LEU A 573 9.18 10.02 -2.00
CA LEU A 573 8.04 10.15 -2.90
C LEU A 573 8.45 10.20 -4.38
N SER A 574 9.62 10.76 -4.69
CA SER A 574 10.15 10.80 -6.07
C SER A 574 10.32 9.41 -6.65
N SER A 575 10.81 8.46 -5.87
CA SER A 575 10.96 7.07 -6.31
C SER A 575 9.63 6.33 -6.46
N ILE A 576 8.59 6.75 -5.74
CA ILE A 576 7.25 6.18 -5.88
C ILE A 576 6.56 6.71 -7.13
N TYR A 577 6.63 8.03 -7.37
CA TYR A 577 6.02 8.67 -8.54
C TYR A 577 6.83 8.47 -9.84
N HIS A 578 8.10 8.06 -9.74
CA HIS A 578 9.07 8.06 -10.84
C HIS A 578 9.18 9.43 -11.51
N LYS A 579 9.19 10.49 -10.69
CA LYS A 579 9.34 11.88 -11.13
C LYS A 579 10.37 12.58 -10.27
N PRO A 580 11.21 13.45 -10.86
CA PRO A 580 12.14 14.27 -10.08
C PRO A 580 11.40 15.15 -9.06
N PRO A 581 11.99 15.45 -7.89
CA PRO A 581 11.33 16.25 -6.83
C PRO A 581 10.87 17.62 -7.31
N GLU A 582 11.58 18.24 -8.22
CA GLU A 582 11.31 19.56 -8.80
C GLU A 582 9.95 19.66 -9.50
N THR A 583 9.45 18.52 -10.02
CA THR A 583 8.17 18.47 -10.73
C THR A 583 6.95 18.61 -9.83
N PHE A 584 7.07 18.36 -8.54
CA PHE A 584 5.95 18.35 -7.58
C PHE A 584 6.24 19.05 -6.24
N ILE A 585 7.50 19.43 -5.95
CA ILE A 585 7.88 20.19 -4.76
C ILE A 585 8.38 21.57 -5.18
N LYS A 586 7.65 22.62 -4.81
CA LYS A 586 8.09 23.99 -5.06
C LYS A 586 9.28 24.34 -4.15
N GLY A 587 10.44 24.64 -4.72
CA GLY A 587 11.65 25.08 -4.01
C GLY A 587 12.57 23.97 -3.48
N GLY A 588 12.29 22.68 -3.76
CA GLY A 588 13.06 21.55 -3.21
C GLY A 588 14.18 20.99 -4.08
N GLY A 589 14.39 21.52 -5.29
CA GLY A 589 15.29 20.89 -6.28
C GLY A 589 16.75 21.32 -6.25
N ASP A 590 17.03 22.52 -5.79
CA ASP A 590 18.30 23.19 -6.13
C ASP A 590 19.54 22.76 -5.36
N VAL A 591 19.40 22.20 -4.16
CA VAL A 591 20.59 22.03 -3.28
C VAL A 591 21.40 20.79 -3.63
N VAL A 592 20.74 19.69 -3.97
CA VAL A 592 21.46 18.45 -4.30
C VAL A 592 22.10 18.51 -5.69
N TYR A 593 21.48 19.25 -6.63
CA TYR A 593 22.04 19.46 -7.97
C TYR A 593 23.22 20.42 -7.96
N ARG A 594 23.12 21.54 -7.24
CA ARG A 594 24.25 22.48 -7.12
C ARG A 594 25.49 21.86 -6.50
N LEU A 595 25.32 21.01 -5.48
CA LEU A 595 26.45 20.30 -4.87
C LEU A 595 27.09 19.27 -5.82
N ALA A 596 26.31 18.70 -6.74
CA ALA A 596 26.85 17.81 -7.77
C ALA A 596 27.51 18.57 -8.92
N GLU A 597 26.99 19.75 -9.28
CA GLU A 597 27.60 20.62 -10.28
C GLU A 597 28.87 21.33 -9.74
N GLU A 598 28.85 21.80 -8.49
CA GLU A 598 30.03 22.36 -7.84
C GLU A 598 31.15 21.32 -7.63
N ALA A 599 30.80 20.07 -7.28
CA ALA A 599 31.75 18.97 -7.19
C ALA A 599 32.30 18.53 -8.56
N ALA A 600 31.48 18.65 -9.62
CA ALA A 600 31.94 18.41 -10.99
C ALA A 600 32.80 19.55 -11.54
N ALA A 601 32.52 20.79 -11.13
CA ALA A 601 33.30 21.96 -11.50
C ALA A 601 34.66 21.98 -10.74
N GLU A 602 34.68 21.62 -9.45
CA GLU A 602 35.96 21.50 -8.67
C GLU A 602 36.85 20.35 -9.21
N SER A 603 36.31 19.36 -9.91
CA SER A 603 37.08 18.28 -10.55
C SER A 603 37.57 18.62 -11.96
N SER A 604 37.06 19.70 -12.56
CA SER A 604 37.50 20.18 -13.89
C SER A 604 38.55 21.31 -13.83
N ASP A 605 38.77 21.92 -12.66
CA ASP A 605 39.74 23.00 -12.48
C ASP A 605 41.17 22.52 -12.16
N GLU A 606 41.47 21.21 -12.16
CA GLU A 606 42.83 20.67 -11.97
C GLU A 606 43.55 20.28 -13.27
N GLU A 607 42.94 20.48 -14.46
CA GLU A 607 43.63 20.26 -15.74
C GLU A 607 43.23 21.37 -16.73
N GLU A 608 43.77 22.59 -16.61
CA GLU A 608 44.03 23.51 -17.76
C GLU A 608 44.59 24.82 -17.21
N ASP A 609 45.89 24.85 -17.02
CA ASP A 609 46.70 26.04 -17.21
C ASP A 609 47.12 26.08 -18.70
N ASP A 610 47.03 27.26 -19.24
CA ASP A 610 47.56 27.81 -20.49
C ASP A 610 46.55 28.03 -21.63
N ASP A 611 46.12 29.26 -21.78
CA ASP A 611 46.44 30.20 -22.87
C ASP A 611 45.43 31.37 -22.89
N GLU A 612 46.02 32.55 -22.84
CA GLU A 612 45.43 33.89 -22.96
C GLU A 612 44.83 34.11 -24.39
N GLU A 613 43.74 34.89 -24.51
CA GLU A 613 43.72 36.21 -25.21
C GLU A 613 42.31 36.70 -25.43
N ASP A 614 42.11 37.93 -24.98
CA ASP A 614 41.26 39.04 -25.37
C ASP A 614 40.21 38.88 -26.49
N ASP A 615 38.98 39.37 -26.23
CA ASP A 615 38.45 40.58 -26.85
C ASP A 615 37.04 40.97 -26.38
N ASP A 616 36.89 42.27 -26.24
CA ASP A 616 35.75 43.09 -25.90
C ASP A 616 34.54 42.89 -26.87
N ASP A 617 33.30 43.08 -26.36
CA ASP A 617 32.43 44.22 -26.74
C ASP A 617 31.00 44.13 -26.18
N GLU A 618 30.65 45.22 -25.62
CA GLU A 618 29.40 45.92 -25.31
C GLU A 618 28.11 45.60 -26.11
N SER A 619 26.96 45.62 -25.41
CA SER A 619 25.93 46.67 -25.38
C SER A 619 24.58 46.06 -24.99
N GLU A 620 23.98 46.53 -23.93
CA GLU A 620 22.89 47.53 -23.78
C GLU A 620 21.64 47.28 -24.62
N GLU A 621 20.61 47.29 -23.92
CA GLU A 621 19.43 48.11 -23.63
C GLU A 621 18.08 47.41 -23.82
N ASP A 622 17.29 47.50 -22.76
CA ASP A 622 15.97 48.07 -22.53
C ASP A 622 14.79 47.61 -23.43
N ASP A 623 13.68 47.25 -22.84
CA ASP A 623 12.53 48.11 -22.59
C ASP A 623 11.32 47.34 -22.01
N GLU A 624 10.62 48.10 -21.22
CA GLU A 624 9.37 47.87 -20.49
C GLU A 624 8.14 47.71 -21.41
N GLU A 625 7.07 47.16 -20.91
CA GLU A 625 5.73 47.69 -20.63
C GLU A 625 4.65 46.64 -20.52
N GLU A 626 4.01 46.61 -19.40
CA GLU A 626 2.64 46.93 -18.97
C GLU A 626 1.43 46.23 -19.63
N SER A 627 0.64 45.67 -18.67
CA SER A 627 -0.81 45.77 -18.47
C SER A 627 -1.70 44.78 -19.24
N GLU A 628 -2.65 44.16 -18.67
CA GLU A 628 -3.88 44.49 -17.99
C GLU A 628 -4.65 43.27 -17.49
N GLU A 629 -5.45 43.51 -16.52
CA GLU A 629 -6.36 42.65 -15.78
C GLU A 629 -7.42 41.94 -16.62
N SER A 630 -7.84 40.76 -16.18
CA SER A 630 -9.25 40.40 -16.13
C SER A 630 -9.52 39.25 -15.15
N ASP A 631 -10.42 39.52 -14.24
CA ASP A 631 -11.09 38.66 -13.30
C ASP A 631 -11.74 37.44 -13.99
N ASP A 632 -11.64 36.30 -13.38
CA ASP A 632 -12.76 35.38 -13.30
C ASP A 632 -12.64 34.38 -12.12
N GLU A 633 -13.73 34.30 -11.38
CA GLU A 633 -13.93 33.56 -10.17
C GLU A 633 -13.99 32.04 -10.43
N SER A 634 -13.34 31.26 -9.56
CA SER A 634 -13.71 29.88 -9.35
C SER A 634 -13.49 29.45 -7.89
N PRO A 635 -14.40 28.67 -7.29
CA PRO A 635 -14.48 28.47 -5.85
C PRO A 635 -13.49 27.44 -5.33
N PRO A 636 -13.16 27.46 -4.02
CA PRO A 636 -12.06 26.73 -3.43
C PRO A 636 -12.41 25.26 -3.14
N SER A 637 -11.58 24.36 -3.63
CA SER A 637 -11.56 22.97 -3.23
C SER A 637 -10.95 22.80 -1.83
N LYS A 638 -11.69 22.18 -0.94
CA LYS A 638 -11.29 21.86 0.44
C LYS A 638 -10.14 20.85 0.45
N ALA A 639 -8.99 21.29 0.88
CA ALA A 639 -7.89 20.41 1.26
C ALA A 639 -8.17 19.78 2.63
N LYS A 640 -8.21 18.47 2.69
CA LYS A 640 -8.19 17.71 3.95
C LYS A 640 -6.73 17.60 4.42
N SER A 641 -6.43 18.23 5.54
CA SER A 641 -5.17 18.08 6.23
C SER A 641 -5.09 16.70 6.89
N ALA A 642 -4.08 15.93 6.56
CA ALA A 642 -3.69 14.73 7.29
C ALA A 642 -3.08 15.12 8.64
N VAL A 643 -3.60 14.54 9.71
CA VAL A 643 -3.06 14.69 11.07
C VAL A 643 -2.07 13.55 11.29
N ASP A 644 -0.83 13.91 11.48
CA ASP A 644 0.25 13.01 11.89
C ASP A 644 0.01 12.50 13.32
N LEU A 645 -0.28 11.22 13.41
CA LEU A 645 -0.31 10.46 14.67
C LEU A 645 1.08 9.83 14.88
N LEU A 646 1.98 10.57 15.52
CA LEU A 646 3.26 10.04 15.95
C LEU A 646 3.39 10.06 17.47
N ASP A 647 3.70 8.88 17.97
CA ASP A 647 4.42 8.55 19.19
C ASP A 647 3.60 8.06 20.40
N LEU A 648 3.47 6.73 20.44
CA LEU A 648 3.28 5.97 21.68
C LEU A 648 4.27 4.77 21.66
N GLY A 649 5.54 5.09 21.79
CA GLY A 649 6.58 4.11 22.06
C GLY A 649 7.09 4.21 23.48
N GLY A 650 6.84 3.20 24.29
CA GLY A 650 7.58 2.98 25.51
C GLY A 650 6.77 2.79 26.78
N LEU A 651 6.28 1.58 27.02
CA LEU A 651 6.11 1.04 28.38
C LEU A 651 6.17 -0.50 28.29
N SER A 652 7.35 -1.02 28.52
CA SER A 652 7.54 -2.40 28.98
C SER A 652 7.10 -2.47 30.45
N MET A 653 6.02 -3.18 30.72
CA MET A 653 5.68 -3.63 32.07
C MET A 653 5.30 -5.09 32.00
N ALA A 654 6.10 -5.88 32.66
CA ALA A 654 5.78 -7.27 33.00
C ALA A 654 4.50 -7.29 33.84
N SER A 655 3.51 -8.05 33.41
CA SER A 655 2.32 -8.38 34.19
C SER A 655 2.38 -9.82 34.65
N PRO A 656 1.99 -10.13 35.87
CA PRO A 656 1.96 -11.49 36.38
C PRO A 656 0.86 -12.30 35.72
N SER A 657 1.18 -13.53 35.36
CA SER A 657 0.27 -14.53 34.81
C SER A 657 -0.86 -14.82 35.79
N PRO A 658 -2.13 -14.84 35.34
CA PRO A 658 -3.19 -15.43 36.16
C PRO A 658 -3.07 -16.95 36.13
N GLU A 659 -3.12 -17.56 37.31
CA GLU A 659 -3.20 -19.00 37.52
C GLU A 659 -4.40 -19.60 36.78
N ILE A 660 -4.14 -20.61 35.97
CA ILE A 660 -5.16 -21.38 35.25
C ILE A 660 -5.82 -22.33 36.22
N PRO A 661 -7.16 -22.38 36.35
CA PRO A 661 -7.84 -23.38 37.16
C PRO A 661 -7.61 -24.79 36.60
N GLN A 662 -7.09 -25.69 37.40
CA GLN A 662 -7.01 -27.12 37.09
C GLN A 662 -8.44 -27.66 36.90
N VAL A 663 -8.67 -28.23 35.72
CA VAL A 663 -9.94 -28.85 35.32
C VAL A 663 -10.09 -30.18 36.09
N SER A 664 -10.80 -30.14 37.20
CA SER A 664 -11.35 -31.33 37.82
C SER A 664 -12.62 -31.77 37.08
N ALA A 665 -12.73 -33.09 36.94
CA ALA A 665 -13.78 -33.78 36.21
C ALA A 665 -15.20 -33.42 36.69
N MET A 666 -16.00 -32.80 35.81
CA MET A 666 -17.46 -32.71 35.94
C MET A 666 -18.19 -32.93 34.61
N SER A 667 -19.09 -33.91 34.73
CA SER A 667 -20.34 -34.11 33.94
C SER A 667 -20.41 -33.79 32.46
N GLN A 668 -20.67 -34.85 31.71
CA GLN A 668 -20.76 -34.98 30.28
C GLN A 668 -22.07 -34.45 29.69
N THR A 669 -22.01 -33.37 28.93
CA THR A 669 -22.71 -33.24 27.65
C THR A 669 -21.66 -32.87 26.63
N ALA A 670 -21.26 -33.83 25.83
CA ALA A 670 -20.17 -33.65 24.88
C ALA A 670 -20.72 -32.90 23.66
N PHE A 671 -20.23 -31.66 23.47
CA PHE A 671 -20.33 -30.97 22.18
C PHE A 671 -19.73 -31.86 21.08
N PRO A 672 -20.37 -32.05 19.91
CA PRO A 672 -19.85 -32.91 18.87
C PRO A 672 -18.50 -32.38 18.39
N LYS A 673 -17.50 -33.25 18.36
CA LYS A 673 -16.20 -32.93 17.78
C LYS A 673 -16.36 -32.81 16.28
N THR A 674 -15.72 -31.79 15.70
CA THR A 674 -15.64 -31.66 14.24
C THR A 674 -14.81 -32.78 13.63
N LYS A 675 -14.95 -33.02 12.34
CA LYS A 675 -14.09 -33.95 11.59
C LYS A 675 -12.60 -33.57 11.78
N GLN A 676 -11.75 -34.60 11.87
CA GLN A 676 -10.33 -34.37 11.81
C GLN A 676 -9.94 -33.89 10.41
N TYR A 677 -9.33 -32.72 10.34
CA TYR A 677 -8.79 -32.17 9.11
C TYR A 677 -7.32 -32.54 9.01
N HIS A 678 -6.96 -33.24 7.95
CA HIS A 678 -5.58 -33.52 7.62
C HIS A 678 -4.99 -32.33 6.88
N VAL A 679 -3.90 -31.80 7.44
CA VAL A 679 -3.23 -30.64 6.90
C VAL A 679 -1.82 -31.04 6.47
N LEU A 680 -1.56 -30.97 5.16
CA LEU A 680 -0.23 -31.15 4.61
C LEU A 680 0.56 -29.85 4.87
N THR A 681 1.73 -29.98 5.51
CA THR A 681 2.69 -28.88 5.58
C THR A 681 3.43 -28.80 4.24
N PRO A 682 3.39 -27.67 3.53
CA PRO A 682 4.00 -27.54 2.21
C PRO A 682 5.53 -27.72 2.23
N ASP A 683 6.17 -27.49 3.39
CA ASP A 683 7.61 -27.48 3.53
C ASP A 683 8.14 -28.76 4.21
N LYS A 684 8.84 -29.57 3.44
CA LYS A 684 9.80 -30.58 3.87
C LYS A 684 9.33 -31.96 4.35
N GLY A 685 8.04 -32.32 4.29
CA GLY A 685 7.62 -33.71 4.53
C GLY A 685 7.93 -34.34 5.92
N ASN A 686 8.51 -33.58 6.83
CA ASN A 686 8.96 -34.06 8.14
C ASN A 686 7.90 -33.97 9.24
N LEU A 687 6.79 -33.23 8.98
CA LEU A 687 5.69 -33.07 9.91
C LEU A 687 4.37 -33.35 9.19
N GLN A 688 3.51 -34.15 9.84
CA GLN A 688 2.13 -34.33 9.44
C GLN A 688 1.22 -33.94 10.59
N ILE A 689 0.19 -33.12 10.28
CA ILE A 689 -0.65 -32.47 11.28
C ILE A 689 -2.11 -32.78 11.01
N TRP A 690 -2.85 -33.18 12.05
CA TRP A 690 -4.29 -33.29 12.06
C TRP A 690 -4.87 -32.31 13.06
N THR A 691 -5.93 -31.62 12.69
CA THR A 691 -6.63 -30.67 13.54
C THR A 691 -8.09 -31.04 13.68
N ALA A 692 -8.62 -30.92 14.88
CA ALA A 692 -10.03 -31.03 15.16
C ALA A 692 -10.43 -29.95 16.17
N PHE A 693 -11.62 -29.40 16.06
CA PHE A 693 -12.10 -28.37 16.95
C PHE A 693 -13.27 -28.86 17.78
N GLY A 694 -13.42 -28.36 18.98
CA GLY A 694 -14.50 -28.71 19.87
C GLY A 694 -14.72 -27.62 20.92
N ARG A 695 -15.76 -27.83 21.73
CA ARG A 695 -16.11 -26.98 22.88
C ARG A 695 -16.39 -27.85 24.10
N ARG A 696 -15.93 -27.45 25.25
CA ARG A 696 -16.14 -28.16 26.50
C ARG A 696 -16.11 -27.19 27.68
N GLY A 697 -17.19 -27.23 28.49
CA GLY A 697 -17.26 -26.38 29.69
C GLY A 697 -17.13 -24.88 29.43
N GLY A 698 -17.75 -24.39 28.37
CA GLY A 698 -17.73 -22.98 28.01
C GLY A 698 -16.49 -22.51 27.24
N VAL A 699 -15.49 -23.37 27.04
CA VAL A 699 -14.22 -23.03 26.36
C VAL A 699 -14.11 -23.79 25.04
N ALA A 700 -13.85 -23.05 23.95
CA ALA A 700 -13.49 -23.65 22.67
C ALA A 700 -12.05 -24.15 22.71
N PHE A 701 -11.75 -25.27 22.07
CA PHE A 701 -10.43 -25.84 22.02
C PHE A 701 -10.12 -26.44 20.65
N MET A 702 -8.84 -26.57 20.36
CA MET A 702 -8.30 -27.25 19.21
C MET A 702 -7.57 -28.51 19.67
N GLU A 703 -7.91 -29.67 19.11
CA GLU A 703 -7.10 -30.88 19.21
C GLU A 703 -6.13 -30.91 18.05
N LEU A 704 -4.86 -31.00 18.38
CA LEU A 704 -3.75 -31.05 17.44
C LEU A 704 -3.07 -32.41 17.58
N THR A 705 -2.93 -33.16 16.49
CA THR A 705 -2.13 -34.38 16.45
C THR A 705 -0.94 -34.14 15.53
N VAL A 706 0.26 -34.20 16.07
CA VAL A 706 1.51 -33.97 15.34
C VAL A 706 2.21 -35.34 15.17
N GLU A 707 2.46 -35.73 13.93
CA GLU A 707 3.28 -36.89 13.58
C GLU A 707 4.66 -36.42 13.17
N ASN A 708 5.66 -36.99 13.84
CA ASN A 708 7.06 -36.70 13.57
C ASN A 708 7.59 -37.68 12.49
N ARG A 709 7.78 -37.19 11.29
CA ARG A 709 8.42 -37.91 10.17
C ARG A 709 9.89 -37.56 9.99
N GLY A 710 10.43 -36.70 10.84
CA GLY A 710 11.84 -36.34 10.86
C GLY A 710 12.70 -37.40 11.59
N GLN A 711 13.98 -37.10 11.69
CA GLN A 711 14.94 -37.95 12.36
C GLN A 711 15.25 -37.55 13.81
N VAL A 712 14.76 -36.36 14.24
CA VAL A 712 15.01 -35.78 15.56
C VAL A 712 13.71 -35.82 16.38
N PRO A 713 13.74 -36.21 17.67
CA PRO A 713 12.56 -36.19 18.51
C PRO A 713 12.07 -34.74 18.74
N ILE A 714 10.76 -34.51 18.73
CA ILE A 714 10.13 -33.21 19.02
C ILE A 714 9.92 -33.10 20.52
N GLN A 715 10.63 -32.19 21.17
CA GLN A 715 10.51 -31.93 22.60
C GLN A 715 9.61 -30.71 22.88
N GLN A 716 9.65 -29.72 22.00
CA GLN A 716 8.90 -28.49 22.14
C GLN A 716 8.02 -28.21 20.91
N CYS A 717 6.82 -27.75 21.19
CA CYS A 717 5.86 -27.34 20.15
C CYS A 717 5.21 -26.01 20.56
N ALA A 718 5.35 -25.00 19.71
CA ALA A 718 4.66 -23.73 19.87
C ALA A 718 3.79 -23.48 18.65
N LEU A 719 2.56 -23.01 18.86
CA LEU A 719 1.58 -22.71 17.79
C LEU A 719 1.16 -21.25 17.88
N GLN A 720 1.15 -20.58 16.74
CA GLN A 720 0.70 -19.20 16.61
C GLN A 720 -0.34 -19.12 15.51
N PHE A 721 -1.39 -18.35 15.75
CA PHE A 721 -2.44 -18.03 14.77
C PHE A 721 -2.14 -16.68 14.13
N ASN A 722 -2.33 -16.59 12.82
CA ASN A 722 -2.41 -15.30 12.16
C ASN A 722 -3.74 -14.60 12.48
N GLU A 723 -3.79 -13.28 12.28
CA GLU A 723 -5.05 -12.54 12.30
C GLU A 723 -6.07 -13.27 11.42
N ASN A 724 -7.23 -13.56 11.98
CA ASN A 724 -8.26 -14.31 11.30
C ASN A 724 -9.62 -13.62 11.43
N PHE A 725 -10.53 -13.95 10.51
CA PHE A 725 -11.82 -13.27 10.38
C PHE A 725 -12.61 -13.18 11.69
N ILE A 726 -12.58 -14.20 12.52
CA ILE A 726 -13.37 -14.27 13.73
C ILE A 726 -12.64 -13.85 15.01
N GLY A 727 -11.32 -13.53 14.89
CA GLY A 727 -10.52 -13.07 16.02
C GLY A 727 -10.26 -14.17 17.07
N ILE A 728 -9.98 -15.39 16.62
CA ILE A 728 -9.62 -16.50 17.51
C ILE A 728 -8.12 -16.49 17.74
N MET A 729 -7.71 -16.68 18.97
CA MET A 729 -6.31 -16.77 19.37
C MET A 729 -6.09 -17.96 20.33
N PRO A 730 -4.88 -18.56 20.35
CA PRO A 730 -4.54 -19.54 21.37
C PRO A 730 -4.54 -18.92 22.77
N ALA A 731 -5.17 -19.58 23.73
CA ALA A 731 -5.24 -19.12 25.13
C ALA A 731 -3.98 -19.47 25.93
N GLY A 732 -3.03 -20.22 25.36
CA GLY A 732 -1.81 -20.64 26.03
C GLY A 732 -0.87 -21.43 25.13
N ALA A 733 0.21 -21.97 25.69
CA ALA A 733 1.16 -22.78 24.96
C ALA A 733 0.63 -24.20 24.69
N VAL A 734 1.07 -24.81 23.60
CA VAL A 734 0.76 -26.21 23.27
C VAL A 734 1.44 -27.15 24.29
N GLN A 735 0.66 -27.93 25.00
CA GLN A 735 1.19 -28.91 25.96
C GLN A 735 1.24 -30.27 25.31
N LEU A 736 2.45 -30.76 25.04
CA LEU A 736 2.71 -32.13 24.62
C LEU A 736 2.71 -33.05 25.87
N ARG A 737 2.13 -34.21 25.75
CA ARG A 737 2.17 -35.26 26.85
C ARG A 737 3.55 -35.88 27.09
N GLY A 738 4.51 -35.63 26.18
CA GLY A 738 5.89 -36.07 26.21
C GLY A 738 6.58 -35.84 24.88
N PRO A 739 7.90 -36.14 24.78
CA PRO A 739 8.64 -36.03 23.53
C PRO A 739 8.04 -36.97 22.46
N ILE A 740 7.90 -36.47 21.22
CA ILE A 740 7.42 -37.26 20.08
C ILE A 740 8.63 -37.84 19.35
N ALA A 741 8.84 -39.14 19.47
CA ALA A 741 9.95 -39.86 18.81
C ALA A 741 9.77 -39.87 17.27
N PRO A 742 10.83 -40.03 16.48
CA PRO A 742 10.75 -40.25 15.05
C PRO A 742 9.78 -41.39 14.69
N GLY A 743 8.87 -41.14 13.77
CA GLY A 743 7.82 -42.09 13.37
C GLY A 743 6.61 -42.18 14.32
N ALA A 744 6.59 -41.45 15.42
CA ALA A 744 5.49 -41.45 16.38
C ALA A 744 4.59 -40.22 16.23
N SER A 745 3.34 -40.32 16.72
CA SER A 745 2.40 -39.21 16.77
C SER A 745 2.09 -38.84 18.23
N GLY A 746 1.98 -37.50 18.48
CA GLY A 746 1.63 -36.98 19.80
C GLY A 746 0.41 -36.08 19.71
N PRO A 747 -0.67 -36.33 20.49
CA PRO A 747 -1.82 -35.43 20.60
C PRO A 747 -1.51 -34.30 21.59
N ALA A 748 -1.98 -33.12 21.25
CA ALA A 748 -1.97 -31.92 22.09
C ALA A 748 -3.34 -31.23 22.07
N ILE A 749 -3.70 -30.56 23.15
CA ILE A 749 -4.95 -29.81 23.26
C ILE A 749 -4.60 -28.35 23.54
N LEU A 750 -5.16 -27.45 22.74
CA LEU A 750 -4.95 -26.02 22.85
C LEU A 750 -6.27 -25.31 23.13
N PRO A 751 -6.44 -24.67 24.29
CA PRO A 751 -7.59 -23.82 24.56
C PRO A 751 -7.57 -22.61 23.63
N LEU A 752 -8.75 -22.14 23.20
CA LEU A 752 -8.91 -20.99 22.31
C LEU A 752 -9.61 -19.84 23.04
N GLN A 753 -9.15 -18.61 22.79
CA GLN A 753 -9.82 -17.39 23.22
C GLN A 753 -10.58 -16.80 22.04
N ASP A 754 -11.80 -16.34 22.27
CA ASP A 754 -12.70 -15.72 21.29
C ASP A 754 -13.06 -14.27 21.63
N GLU A 755 -12.35 -13.65 22.59
CA GLU A 755 -12.63 -12.29 23.09
C GLU A 755 -12.17 -11.17 22.14
N ALA A 756 -11.25 -11.44 21.21
CA ALA A 756 -10.77 -10.44 20.27
C ALA A 756 -11.90 -10.01 19.30
N PRO A 757 -11.97 -8.73 18.91
CA PRO A 757 -12.97 -8.28 17.95
C PRO A 757 -12.82 -8.99 16.60
N CYS A 758 -13.93 -9.15 15.88
CA CYS A 758 -13.89 -9.67 14.50
C CYS A 758 -13.11 -8.69 13.63
N VAL A 759 -12.05 -9.18 13.01
CA VAL A 759 -11.25 -8.44 12.04
C VAL A 759 -11.67 -8.93 10.66
N LEU A 760 -12.12 -8.05 9.78
CA LEU A 760 -12.55 -8.41 8.41
C LEU A 760 -11.37 -8.87 7.51
N LYS A 761 -10.27 -9.32 8.13
CA LYS A 761 -9.09 -9.86 7.45
C LYS A 761 -9.13 -11.38 7.47
N GLY A 762 -8.90 -12.01 6.33
CA GLY A 762 -8.87 -13.46 6.15
C GLY A 762 -10.13 -14.04 5.53
N ARG A 763 -10.09 -15.34 5.19
CA ARG A 763 -11.24 -16.06 4.64
C ARG A 763 -12.13 -16.58 5.76
N PRO A 764 -13.45 -16.35 5.69
CA PRO A 764 -14.38 -16.94 6.63
C PRO A 764 -14.22 -18.49 6.66
N GLY A 765 -14.12 -19.06 7.85
CA GLY A 765 -14.03 -20.51 8.02
C GLY A 765 -12.62 -21.12 7.83
N LEU A 766 -11.56 -20.32 7.62
CA LEU A 766 -10.19 -20.79 7.54
C LEU A 766 -9.31 -20.02 8.55
N VAL A 767 -8.43 -20.75 9.24
CA VAL A 767 -7.42 -20.20 10.15
C VAL A 767 -6.03 -20.55 9.66
N GLN A 768 -5.18 -19.54 9.45
CA GLN A 768 -3.78 -19.71 9.12
C GLN A 768 -2.96 -19.81 10.39
N MET A 769 -2.07 -20.77 10.45
CA MET A 769 -1.28 -21.09 11.63
C MET A 769 0.18 -21.35 11.29
N ALA A 770 1.06 -21.03 12.24
CA ALA A 770 2.47 -21.37 12.22
C ALA A 770 2.77 -22.27 13.42
N ILE A 771 3.34 -23.43 13.18
CA ILE A 771 3.83 -24.33 14.23
C ILE A 771 5.36 -24.31 14.23
N LYS A 772 5.95 -24.07 15.38
CA LYS A 772 7.39 -24.15 15.62
C LYS A 772 7.71 -25.38 16.44
N THR A 773 8.57 -26.23 15.93
CA THR A 773 9.06 -27.45 16.59
C THR A 773 10.58 -27.50 16.49
N ASP A 774 11.19 -28.51 17.13
CA ASP A 774 12.64 -28.77 17.00
C ASP A 774 13.07 -29.12 15.56
N LEU A 775 12.12 -29.46 14.68
CA LEU A 775 12.36 -29.72 13.25
C LEU A 775 12.29 -28.43 12.39
N GLY A 776 11.91 -27.32 12.98
CA GLY A 776 11.76 -26.04 12.31
C GLY A 776 10.36 -25.44 12.41
N ILE A 777 10.09 -24.42 11.58
CA ILE A 777 8.79 -23.75 11.52
C ILE A 777 8.04 -24.25 10.27
N ALA A 778 6.77 -24.65 10.47
CA ALA A 778 5.87 -25.02 9.38
C ALA A 778 4.61 -24.16 9.40
N TYR A 779 4.18 -23.70 8.22
CA TYR A 779 2.95 -22.92 8.04
C TYR A 779 1.87 -23.80 7.45
N PHE A 780 0.64 -23.68 7.97
CA PHE A 780 -0.50 -24.42 7.46
C PHE A 780 -1.81 -23.69 7.64
N VAL A 781 -2.84 -24.13 6.94
CA VAL A 781 -4.18 -23.59 7.03
C VAL A 781 -5.13 -24.71 7.42
N SER A 782 -5.97 -24.48 8.42
CA SER A 782 -7.00 -25.42 8.83
C SER A 782 -8.40 -24.83 8.66
N PRO A 783 -9.36 -25.62 8.17
CA PRO A 783 -10.76 -25.25 8.26
C PRO A 783 -11.20 -25.10 9.71
N PHE A 784 -11.93 -24.02 9.98
CA PHE A 784 -12.47 -23.76 11.31
C PHE A 784 -14.00 -23.70 11.24
N PRO A 785 -14.73 -24.67 11.81
CA PRO A 785 -16.17 -24.69 11.83
C PRO A 785 -16.74 -23.63 12.79
N PRO A 786 -17.50 -22.67 12.30
CA PRO A 786 -17.97 -21.52 13.10
C PRO A 786 -18.84 -21.91 14.29
N HIS A 787 -19.57 -23.02 14.22
CA HIS A 787 -20.46 -23.47 15.28
C HIS A 787 -19.73 -23.78 16.60
N VAL A 788 -18.40 -24.03 16.56
CA VAL A 788 -17.59 -24.25 17.78
C VAL A 788 -17.62 -23.04 18.70
N LEU A 789 -17.91 -21.84 18.16
CA LEU A 789 -17.97 -20.58 18.94
C LEU A 789 -19.36 -20.26 19.48
N PHE A 790 -20.40 -21.07 19.20
CA PHE A 790 -21.72 -20.82 19.73
C PHE A 790 -21.72 -21.01 21.23
N ALA A 791 -21.98 -19.93 21.96
CA ALA A 791 -21.89 -19.91 23.42
C ALA A 791 -23.07 -20.62 24.08
N GLU A 792 -22.79 -21.32 25.17
CA GLU A 792 -23.80 -22.03 25.98
C GLU A 792 -24.83 -21.08 26.65
N SER A 793 -24.51 -19.76 26.75
CA SER A 793 -25.32 -18.73 27.37
C SER A 793 -26.36 -18.06 26.44
N GLY A 794 -26.60 -18.59 25.26
CA GLY A 794 -27.51 -18.00 24.24
C GLY A 794 -29.00 -18.15 24.54
N HIS A 795 -29.42 -18.22 25.82
CA HIS A 795 -30.80 -18.36 26.19
C HIS A 795 -31.53 -17.01 26.22
N ILE A 796 -32.54 -16.85 25.37
CA ILE A 796 -33.48 -15.75 25.43
C ILE A 796 -34.81 -16.29 25.91
N SER A 797 -35.42 -15.64 26.89
CA SER A 797 -36.72 -16.08 27.41
C SER A 797 -37.84 -15.88 26.37
N LYS A 798 -38.84 -16.76 26.39
CA LYS A 798 -39.99 -16.70 25.48
C LYS A 798 -40.71 -15.33 25.51
N GLN A 799 -40.65 -14.61 26.61
CA GLN A 799 -41.25 -13.28 26.77
C GLN A 799 -40.41 -12.18 26.11
N ASN A 800 -39.06 -12.32 26.07
CA ASN A 800 -38.16 -11.32 25.56
C ASN A 800 -37.85 -11.48 24.07
N PHE A 801 -38.12 -12.65 23.48
CA PHE A 801 -37.87 -12.91 22.06
C PHE A 801 -38.65 -11.97 21.12
N PRO A 802 -40.00 -11.80 21.26
CA PRO A 802 -40.77 -10.93 20.38
C PRO A 802 -40.33 -9.46 20.41
N PRO A 803 -40.11 -8.80 21.57
CA PRO A 803 -39.67 -7.42 21.59
C PRO A 803 -38.24 -7.26 21.02
N THR A 804 -37.34 -8.23 21.25
CA THR A 804 -36.01 -8.19 20.70
C THR A 804 -36.02 -8.38 19.16
N TRP A 805 -36.87 -9.30 18.66
CA TRP A 805 -37.06 -9.52 17.22
C TRP A 805 -37.60 -8.28 16.51
N GLN A 806 -38.59 -7.61 17.09
CA GLN A 806 -39.21 -6.39 16.56
C GLN A 806 -38.30 -5.17 16.68
N GLY A 807 -37.41 -5.13 17.66
CA GLY A 807 -36.45 -4.04 17.86
C GLY A 807 -35.28 -4.01 16.88
N ILE A 808 -35.06 -5.10 16.13
CA ILE A 808 -34.04 -5.14 15.08
C ILE A 808 -34.74 -4.85 13.74
N ASP A 809 -34.15 -3.95 12.94
CA ASP A 809 -34.72 -3.54 11.65
C ASP A 809 -34.82 -4.73 10.66
N THR A 810 -35.80 -4.69 9.76
CA THR A 810 -35.95 -5.68 8.69
C THR A 810 -34.83 -5.68 7.66
N SER A 811 -34.07 -4.61 7.56
CA SER A 811 -32.86 -4.55 6.74
C SER A 811 -31.77 -5.55 7.17
N HIS A 812 -31.81 -6.00 8.44
CA HIS A 812 -30.88 -6.98 8.99
C HIS A 812 -31.42 -8.45 8.93
N GLU A 813 -32.43 -8.72 8.13
CA GLU A 813 -32.96 -10.07 7.93
C GLU A 813 -32.23 -10.80 6.80
N MET A 814 -31.68 -11.98 7.12
CA MET A 814 -31.06 -12.89 6.14
C MET A 814 -31.82 -14.19 6.03
N LYS A 815 -32.08 -14.66 4.82
CA LYS A 815 -32.85 -15.87 4.58
C LYS A 815 -32.00 -16.92 3.87
N CYS A 816 -32.08 -18.16 4.32
CA CYS A 816 -31.48 -19.28 3.62
C CYS A 816 -32.39 -20.51 3.66
N PRO A 817 -32.44 -21.31 2.58
CA PRO A 817 -33.11 -22.60 2.57
C PRO A 817 -32.20 -23.70 3.15
N VAL A 818 -32.80 -24.67 3.83
CA VAL A 818 -32.16 -25.89 4.32
C VAL A 818 -32.99 -27.12 3.89
N SER A 819 -32.36 -28.27 3.86
CA SER A 819 -33.01 -29.52 3.52
C SER A 819 -34.29 -29.73 4.35
N PRO A 820 -35.37 -30.24 3.76
CA PRO A 820 -36.62 -30.42 4.48
C PRO A 820 -36.45 -31.41 5.63
N SER A 821 -36.89 -31.01 6.81
CA SER A 821 -36.87 -31.85 8.02
C SER A 821 -38.12 -31.60 8.88
N SER A 822 -38.46 -32.52 9.77
CA SER A 822 -39.50 -32.22 10.76
C SER A 822 -38.97 -31.28 11.83
N PRO A 823 -39.80 -30.41 12.46
CA PRO A 823 -39.38 -29.47 13.49
C PRO A 823 -38.62 -30.15 14.63
N GLU A 824 -39.06 -31.33 15.05
CA GLU A 824 -38.45 -32.09 16.15
C GLU A 824 -37.04 -32.61 15.77
N VAL A 825 -36.84 -33.11 14.56
CA VAL A 825 -35.55 -33.60 14.08
C VAL A 825 -34.59 -32.41 13.89
N PHE A 826 -35.09 -31.29 13.41
CA PHE A 826 -34.34 -30.08 13.20
C PHE A 826 -33.78 -29.51 14.54
N CYS A 827 -34.65 -29.37 15.55
CA CYS A 827 -34.23 -28.91 16.89
C CYS A 827 -33.28 -29.91 17.54
N ALA A 828 -33.52 -31.22 17.42
CA ALA A 828 -32.64 -32.26 17.97
C ALA A 828 -31.22 -32.23 17.36
N LYS A 829 -31.09 -31.85 16.07
CA LYS A 829 -29.80 -31.69 15.41
C LYS A 829 -29.07 -30.42 15.87
N LEU A 830 -29.79 -29.33 16.12
CA LEU A 830 -29.20 -28.04 16.51
C LEU A 830 -28.88 -27.90 18.01
N ALA A 831 -29.61 -28.59 18.88
CA ALA A 831 -29.42 -28.56 20.31
C ALA A 831 -27.96 -28.87 20.74
N PRO A 832 -27.25 -29.86 20.18
CA PRO A 832 -25.84 -30.10 20.49
C PRO A 832 -24.91 -28.96 20.07
N LEU A 833 -25.36 -28.05 19.19
CA LEU A 833 -24.58 -26.89 18.72
C LEU A 833 -24.82 -25.63 19.54
N ASN A 834 -25.46 -25.72 20.71
CA ASN A 834 -25.84 -24.57 21.55
C ASN A 834 -26.81 -23.59 20.85
N VAL A 835 -27.61 -24.09 19.93
CA VAL A 835 -28.75 -23.37 19.36
C VAL A 835 -29.98 -23.76 20.14
N VAL A 836 -30.61 -22.82 20.82
CA VAL A 836 -31.66 -23.09 21.82
C VAL A 836 -33.03 -22.82 21.22
N GLU A 837 -33.94 -23.77 21.38
CA GLU A 837 -35.34 -23.58 21.05
C GLU A 837 -36.01 -22.62 22.07
N VAL A 838 -36.62 -21.57 21.56
CA VAL A 838 -37.36 -20.59 22.37
C VAL A 838 -38.85 -20.90 22.35
N ALA A 839 -39.43 -21.18 21.21
CA ALA A 839 -40.84 -21.50 21.06
C ALA A 839 -41.12 -22.19 19.70
N THR A 840 -42.09 -23.11 19.72
CA THR A 840 -42.69 -23.64 18.49
C THR A 840 -44.13 -23.18 18.39
N VAL A 841 -44.52 -22.59 17.24
CA VAL A 841 -45.85 -22.02 16.99
C VAL A 841 -46.41 -22.56 15.68
N GLN A 842 -47.67 -22.98 15.69
CA GLN A 842 -48.41 -23.34 14.48
C GLN A 842 -49.00 -22.05 13.88
N VAL A 843 -48.56 -21.67 12.69
CA VAL A 843 -49.07 -20.46 12.00
C VAL A 843 -50.10 -20.89 10.92
N PRO A 844 -51.32 -20.37 10.96
CA PRO A 844 -52.29 -20.64 9.90
C PRO A 844 -51.73 -20.21 8.54
N ASN A 845 -51.74 -21.10 7.55
CA ASN A 845 -51.21 -20.91 6.17
C ASN A 845 -49.70 -20.96 5.99
N LYS A 846 -48.84 -21.07 7.04
CA LYS A 846 -47.38 -21.20 6.90
C LYS A 846 -46.81 -22.50 7.47
N GLY A 847 -47.65 -23.34 8.13
CA GLY A 847 -47.18 -24.57 8.76
C GLY A 847 -46.53 -24.31 10.16
N ALA A 848 -45.66 -25.18 10.61
CA ALA A 848 -44.97 -25.05 11.88
C ALA A 848 -43.81 -24.03 11.73
N CYS A 849 -43.73 -23.08 12.67
CA CYS A 849 -42.59 -22.16 12.80
C CYS A 849 -41.90 -22.39 14.13
N VAL A 850 -40.58 -22.57 14.13
CA VAL A 850 -39.77 -22.72 15.32
C VAL A 850 -38.87 -21.48 15.46
N TYR A 851 -38.92 -20.88 16.64
CA TYR A 851 -38.08 -19.76 16.99
C TYR A 851 -36.90 -20.25 17.83
N LEU A 852 -35.71 -19.91 17.39
CA LEU A 852 -34.46 -20.34 17.99
C LEU A 852 -33.57 -19.12 18.29
N ALA A 853 -32.67 -19.28 19.26
CA ALA A 853 -31.67 -18.28 19.59
C ALA A 853 -30.30 -18.93 19.77
N LEU A 854 -29.28 -18.24 19.33
CA LEU A 854 -27.89 -18.59 19.61
C LEU A 854 -27.09 -17.31 19.96
N ARG A 855 -25.99 -17.49 20.66
CA ARG A 855 -25.06 -16.40 20.97
C ARG A 855 -23.72 -16.69 20.35
N LEU A 856 -23.29 -15.80 19.49
CA LEU A 856 -21.96 -15.85 18.88
C LEU A 856 -21.14 -14.66 19.41
N LYS A 857 -20.08 -14.95 20.17
CA LYS A 857 -19.34 -13.96 20.94
C LYS A 857 -20.26 -13.24 21.97
N ARG A 858 -20.52 -11.95 21.78
CA ARG A 858 -21.38 -11.12 22.64
C ARG A 858 -22.70 -10.72 21.97
N THR A 859 -22.96 -11.21 20.75
CA THR A 859 -24.13 -10.86 19.95
C THR A 859 -25.12 -12.00 19.97
N ASP A 860 -26.36 -11.68 20.28
CA ASP A 860 -27.48 -12.63 20.19
C ASP A 860 -28.02 -12.64 18.74
N ILE A 861 -28.11 -13.82 18.18
CA ILE A 861 -28.66 -14.06 16.84
C ILE A 861 -29.95 -14.83 16.99
N LEU A 862 -31.03 -14.24 16.48
CA LEU A 862 -32.37 -14.79 16.51
C LEU A 862 -32.65 -15.50 15.18
N ILE A 863 -33.33 -16.65 15.24
CA ILE A 863 -33.64 -17.46 14.06
C ILE A 863 -35.11 -17.84 14.06
N GLU A 864 -35.78 -17.62 12.94
CA GLU A 864 -37.10 -18.17 12.64
C GLU A 864 -36.93 -19.27 11.61
N ALA A 865 -37.36 -20.48 11.93
CA ALA A 865 -37.39 -21.63 11.03
C ALA A 865 -38.85 -21.91 10.63
N ALA A 866 -39.19 -21.66 9.36
CA ALA A 866 -40.49 -21.93 8.79
C ALA A 866 -40.44 -23.24 8.01
N PHE A 867 -41.25 -24.20 8.41
CA PHE A 867 -41.31 -25.55 7.80
C PHE A 867 -42.40 -25.64 6.77
N SER A 868 -42.04 -26.00 5.54
CA SER A 868 -42.97 -26.33 4.47
C SER A 868 -42.75 -27.78 4.01
N GLN A 869 -43.68 -28.31 3.20
CA GLN A 869 -43.56 -29.69 2.69
C GLN A 869 -42.36 -29.91 1.76
N THR A 870 -41.82 -28.84 1.18
CA THR A 870 -40.77 -28.93 0.15
C THR A 870 -39.42 -28.45 0.66
N GLN A 871 -39.37 -27.54 1.63
CA GLN A 871 -38.11 -26.98 2.16
C GLN A 871 -38.34 -26.31 3.53
N THR A 872 -37.29 -26.23 4.32
CA THR A 872 -37.25 -25.43 5.55
C THR A 872 -36.52 -24.09 5.25
N SER A 873 -37.23 -22.98 5.51
CA SER A 873 -36.65 -21.63 5.34
C SER A 873 -36.21 -21.07 6.69
N LEU A 874 -34.97 -20.69 6.80
CA LEU A 874 -34.40 -20.04 8.00
C LEU A 874 -34.28 -18.53 7.77
N THR A 875 -34.76 -17.74 8.71
CA THR A 875 -34.57 -16.29 8.74
C THR A 875 -33.73 -15.93 9.96
N PHE A 876 -32.58 -15.32 9.74
CA PHE A 876 -31.66 -14.87 10.77
C PHE A 876 -31.80 -13.37 10.97
N LYS A 877 -31.71 -12.91 12.23
CA LYS A 877 -31.80 -11.50 12.57
C LYS A 877 -30.92 -11.16 13.78
N SER A 878 -30.03 -10.18 13.62
CA SER A 878 -29.20 -9.67 14.70
C SER A 878 -28.76 -8.22 14.45
N SER A 879 -28.13 -7.59 15.41
CA SER A 879 -27.55 -6.25 15.28
C SER A 879 -26.24 -6.22 14.48
N ASP A 880 -25.68 -7.39 14.11
CA ASP A 880 -24.42 -7.51 13.36
C ASP A 880 -24.61 -8.49 12.20
N ASP A 881 -24.72 -7.95 10.98
CA ASP A 881 -24.92 -8.69 9.74
C ASP A 881 -23.78 -9.65 9.42
N THR A 882 -22.56 -9.31 9.81
CA THR A 882 -21.40 -10.13 9.56
C THR A 882 -21.45 -11.42 10.36
N LEU A 883 -21.78 -11.31 11.67
CA LEU A 883 -21.94 -12.46 12.53
C LEU A 883 -23.19 -13.29 12.17
N SER A 884 -24.28 -12.65 11.74
CA SER A 884 -25.47 -13.34 11.21
C SER A 884 -25.14 -14.15 9.96
N THR A 885 -24.42 -13.57 8.99
CA THR A 885 -23.99 -14.27 7.79
C THR A 885 -23.10 -15.47 8.13
N TYR A 886 -22.22 -15.31 9.12
CA TYR A 886 -21.31 -16.36 9.54
C TYR A 886 -22.05 -17.52 10.22
N ALA A 887 -22.99 -17.22 11.11
CA ALA A 887 -23.85 -18.21 11.76
C ALA A 887 -24.73 -18.95 10.76
N MET A 888 -25.33 -18.22 9.82
CA MET A 888 -26.15 -18.77 8.73
C MET A 888 -25.36 -19.80 7.93
N LYS A 889 -24.17 -19.45 7.44
CA LYS A 889 -23.30 -20.37 6.69
C LYS A 889 -22.87 -21.58 7.51
N ALA A 890 -22.62 -21.42 8.82
CA ALA A 890 -22.26 -22.50 9.72
C ALA A 890 -23.39 -23.53 9.85
N ILE A 891 -24.63 -23.05 10.07
CA ILE A 891 -25.81 -23.92 10.19
C ILE A 891 -26.12 -24.58 8.84
N GLN A 892 -26.05 -23.84 7.75
CA GLN A 892 -26.26 -24.38 6.41
C GLN A 892 -25.26 -25.50 6.07
N ALA A 893 -23.97 -25.28 6.35
CA ALA A 893 -22.93 -26.29 6.15
C ALA A 893 -23.18 -27.55 6.98
N TYR A 894 -23.59 -27.38 8.25
CA TYR A 894 -23.89 -28.50 9.14
C TYR A 894 -25.08 -29.36 8.68
N PHE A 895 -26.07 -28.76 8.00
CA PHE A 895 -27.20 -29.50 7.40
C PHE A 895 -26.87 -30.08 6.01
N SER A 896 -25.81 -29.60 5.35
CA SER A 896 -25.34 -30.13 4.06
C SER A 896 -24.38 -31.33 4.24
N GLU A 897 -23.80 -31.50 5.42
CA GLU A 897 -23.02 -32.67 5.85
C GLU A 897 -23.95 -33.81 6.37
#